data_0dd16dd04ca9c7056b4b4b81b266cfcd
#
_entry.id   0dd16dd04ca9c7056b4b4b81b266cfcd
#
_cell.length_a   1.000
_cell.length_b   1.000
_cell.length_c   1.000
_cell.angle_alpha   90.00
_cell.angle_beta   90.00
_cell.angle_gamma   90.00
#
_symmetry.space_group_name_H-M   'P 1'
#
loop_
_entity.id
_entity.type
_entity.pdbx_description
1 polymer ?
#
loop_
_entity_poly.entity_id
_entity_poly.type
_entity_poly.pdbx_seq_one_letter_code
_entity_poly.pdbx_strand_id
1 'polypeptide(L)'
;MEARTSELELELALACYAVATIMGVKVLNYYSKRENRRARLKRMLAPKTAVFVGGAAMVSGIAYCRARGFRGNIYVVNPRRSNLADIPCFPTLASLPEIPDLAYVAVPRDNLVSVVRDASEIGVGGAICNSSGFSEMHGGERSQRDLVEAAGGMPIIGPNCPGVGNFVDRSVFMMDHFGGFGDDGCVAIISNGGAYLSDVGCADRSLPVAYSIGLGNQAMISAADMLDVVLDDDRVRAVNLYLEGIVDPALLSAAGLKAARKGIPVVVIKGGRTTAGRRASQSHTASLAGDDIVASALFKRLGFVEVRTPMEAVETLKMLVYAPKVRGRRTAFVTSSGSYAVLGSDIAEAAGLDLQPPSPAAATRLEKHLPPFVHPANPLDISSAHGNDTDFDVNLSIYRAFLSDDHDLAVEVMCYPAEGEWDSAGWDITTRAFAQAASERGLPAAFVNTVPDMLPKSVRERMIADGLVPLMGIDNGLRAVANAVRFSELADTLARQTDGEILLPKHSSIASAGVALDEADAKAELRASGITVPRGIVVTVERTDQLAEINFPVAVKALSAGLAHKSEVGAVALQVETADAAWQSVNAMAKKLKDSSPELCLRGFLVEEMVKDAVGELLVGVRRVDRLGLALTIGIGGTEAELLRDTATVLLPASRDAIADALRSLRLFPVFCGWRGRPKGDVEAAIDAIQKFAQFASINEKRFIEAEINPLIVRQGQRAVAVDAVMRLTQT
;
A
#
# COMPACT_ATOMS: atom_id res chain seq x y z
N MET A 1 21.79 -32.45 48.17
CA MET A 1 21.28 -32.29 46.77
C MET A 1 20.23 -31.20 46.73
N GLU A 2 19.33 -31.06 47.69
CA GLU A 2 18.27 -30.04 47.75
C GLU A 2 18.77 -28.57 47.88
N ALA A 3 19.89 -28.36 48.53
CA ALA A 3 20.43 -26.97 48.69
C ALA A 3 21.01 -26.38 47.39
N ARG A 4 21.51 -27.21 46.48
CA ARG A 4 22.04 -26.75 45.18
C ARG A 4 20.94 -26.46 44.14
N THR A 5 19.77 -27.07 44.28
CA THR A 5 18.61 -26.80 43.41
C THR A 5 17.99 -25.45 43.73
N SER A 6 17.92 -25.06 44.99
CA SER A 6 17.35 -23.76 45.41
C SER A 6 18.23 -22.58 45.05
N GLU A 7 19.58 -22.72 45.06
CA GLU A 7 20.49 -21.67 44.59
C GLU A 7 20.40 -21.44 43.08
N LEU A 8 20.28 -22.52 42.30
CA LEU A 8 20.12 -22.41 40.82
C LEU A 8 18.78 -21.80 40.41
N GLU A 9 17.70 -22.13 41.13
CA GLU A 9 16.38 -21.51 40.92
C GLU A 9 16.36 -20.03 41.28
N LEU A 10 17.08 -19.64 42.34
CA LEU A 10 17.20 -18.22 42.72
C LEU A 10 18.04 -17.42 41.70
N GLU A 11 19.15 -18.00 41.22
CA GLU A 11 19.97 -17.39 40.18
C GLU A 11 19.21 -17.23 38.85
N LEU A 12 18.42 -18.23 38.44
CA LEU A 12 17.56 -18.15 37.25
C LEU A 12 16.46 -17.09 37.43
N ALA A 13 15.83 -17.02 38.59
CA ALA A 13 14.82 -15.99 38.88
C ALA A 13 15.41 -14.58 38.89
N LEU A 14 16.60 -14.38 39.44
CA LEU A 14 17.32 -13.12 39.41
C LEU A 14 17.79 -12.73 38.03
N ALA A 15 18.23 -13.70 37.20
CA ALA A 15 18.58 -13.46 35.81
C ALA A 15 17.34 -13.08 34.94
N CYS A 16 16.22 -13.78 35.16
CA CYS A 16 14.94 -13.43 34.49
C CYS A 16 14.44 -12.04 34.90
N TYR A 17 14.56 -11.68 36.20
CA TYR A 17 14.19 -10.35 36.70
C TYR A 17 15.10 -9.25 36.14
N ALA A 18 16.40 -9.49 36.06
CA ALA A 18 17.35 -8.57 35.45
C ALA A 18 17.11 -8.37 33.95
N VAL A 19 16.80 -9.43 33.20
CA VAL A 19 16.44 -9.35 31.77
C VAL A 19 15.13 -8.61 31.59
N ALA A 20 14.11 -8.87 32.40
CA ALA A 20 12.84 -8.16 32.37
C ALA A 20 13.00 -6.67 32.70
N THR A 21 13.85 -6.34 33.67
CA THR A 21 14.16 -4.95 34.05
C THR A 21 14.95 -4.23 32.95
N ILE A 22 15.93 -4.87 32.32
CA ILE A 22 16.71 -4.33 31.21
C ILE A 22 15.81 -4.15 29.95
N MET A 23 14.92 -5.11 29.68
CA MET A 23 13.93 -4.97 28.62
C MET A 23 12.95 -3.84 28.90
N GLY A 24 12.44 -3.73 30.11
CA GLY A 24 11.57 -2.63 30.54
C GLY A 24 12.24 -1.26 30.42
N VAL A 25 13.48 -1.11 30.82
CA VAL A 25 14.26 0.13 30.67
C VAL A 25 14.54 0.45 29.20
N LYS A 26 14.83 -0.55 28.35
CA LYS A 26 15.01 -0.33 26.91
C LYS A 26 13.70 0.06 26.23
N VAL A 27 12.58 -0.55 26.62
CA VAL A 27 11.25 -0.22 26.12
C VAL A 27 10.85 1.19 26.55
N LEU A 28 11.00 1.55 27.81
CA LEU A 28 10.73 2.90 28.33
C LEU A 28 11.61 3.97 27.66
N ASN A 29 12.91 3.71 27.44
CA ASN A 29 13.80 4.60 26.72
C ASN A 29 13.42 4.75 25.22
N TYR A 30 12.93 3.69 24.59
CA TYR A 30 12.45 3.75 23.22
C TYR A 30 11.22 4.64 23.09
N TYR A 31 10.22 4.46 23.96
CA TYR A 31 9.01 5.28 23.97
C TYR A 31 9.30 6.74 24.29
N SER A 32 10.13 7.01 25.31
CA SER A 32 10.54 8.37 25.66
C SER A 32 11.28 9.10 24.53
N LYS A 33 12.18 8.42 23.82
CA LYS A 33 12.87 8.98 22.65
C LYS A 33 11.91 9.25 21.50
N ARG A 34 10.93 8.38 21.28
CA ARG A 34 9.92 8.55 20.22
C ARG A 34 8.98 9.71 20.52
N GLU A 35 8.48 9.83 21.74
CA GLU A 35 7.64 10.96 22.14
C GLU A 35 8.37 12.30 22.02
N ASN A 36 9.63 12.36 22.44
CA ASN A 36 10.44 13.56 22.28
C ASN A 36 10.65 13.92 20.79
N ARG A 37 10.91 12.92 19.92
CA ARG A 37 11.01 13.14 18.47
C ARG A 37 9.69 13.67 17.90
N ARG A 38 8.56 13.07 18.27
CA ARG A 38 7.22 13.48 17.84
C ARG A 38 6.90 14.92 18.27
N ALA A 39 7.18 15.28 19.50
CA ALA A 39 7.00 16.64 20.00
C ALA A 39 7.85 17.67 19.23
N ARG A 40 9.10 17.30 18.89
CA ARG A 40 9.97 18.15 18.07
C ARG A 40 9.47 18.29 16.64
N LEU A 41 8.97 17.22 16.01
CA LEU A 41 8.38 17.27 14.67
C LEU A 41 7.15 18.19 14.64
N LYS A 42 6.27 18.13 15.64
CA LYS A 42 5.15 19.06 15.75
C LYS A 42 5.60 20.52 15.81
N ARG A 43 6.64 20.81 16.60
CA ARG A 43 7.23 22.15 16.66
C ARG A 43 7.84 22.59 15.34
N MET A 44 8.46 21.67 14.59
CA MET A 44 9.00 21.98 13.24
C MET A 44 7.91 22.33 12.24
N LEU A 45 6.72 21.72 12.36
CA LEU A 45 5.57 22.00 11.47
C LEU A 45 4.88 23.33 11.79
N ALA A 46 5.00 23.84 13.03
CA ALA A 46 4.45 25.10 13.47
C ALA A 46 5.45 25.84 14.39
N PRO A 47 6.64 26.23 13.87
CA PRO A 47 7.69 26.86 14.68
C PRO A 47 7.30 28.29 15.04
N LYS A 48 7.77 28.75 16.19
CA LYS A 48 7.70 30.18 16.59
C LYS A 48 8.92 30.93 16.11
N THR A 49 10.05 30.24 15.98
CA THR A 49 11.32 30.80 15.52
C THR A 49 11.96 29.90 14.47
N ALA A 50 12.44 30.49 13.39
CA ALA A 50 13.09 29.80 12.30
C ALA A 50 14.39 30.48 11.90
N VAL A 51 15.40 29.69 11.53
CA VAL A 51 16.64 30.19 10.95
C VAL A 51 16.86 29.63 9.56
N PHE A 52 17.19 30.50 8.61
CA PHE A 52 17.64 30.11 7.28
C PHE A 52 19.16 30.13 7.23
N VAL A 53 19.79 28.98 6.94
CA VAL A 53 21.24 28.83 6.87
C VAL A 53 21.63 28.61 5.42
N GLY A 54 22.24 29.62 4.78
CA GLY A 54 22.60 29.52 3.38
C GLY A 54 22.88 30.84 2.69
N GLY A 55 22.91 30.80 1.36
CA GLY A 55 23.24 31.93 0.50
C GLY A 55 22.04 32.56 -0.22
N ALA A 56 22.27 33.11 -1.42
CA ALA A 56 21.27 33.80 -2.22
C ALA A 56 20.04 32.96 -2.56
N ALA A 57 20.17 31.63 -2.64
CA ALA A 57 19.03 30.74 -2.87
C ALA A 57 17.95 30.83 -1.78
N MET A 58 18.30 31.26 -0.56
CA MET A 58 17.34 31.43 0.54
C MET A 58 16.37 32.60 0.35
N VAL A 59 16.69 33.59 -0.49
CA VAL A 59 15.87 34.79 -0.68
C VAL A 59 14.45 34.46 -1.10
N SER A 60 14.30 33.56 -2.04
CA SER A 60 13.00 33.10 -2.55
C SER A 60 12.20 32.40 -1.45
N GLY A 61 12.82 31.46 -0.70
CA GLY A 61 12.16 30.76 0.39
C GLY A 61 11.73 31.68 1.55
N ILE A 62 12.57 32.66 1.91
CA ILE A 62 12.23 33.67 2.93
C ILE A 62 11.05 34.53 2.45
N ALA A 63 11.10 35.01 1.20
CA ALA A 63 10.03 35.81 0.62
C ALA A 63 8.71 35.04 0.57
N TYR A 64 8.76 33.77 0.20
CA TYR A 64 7.57 32.92 0.16
C TYR A 64 7.01 32.65 1.57
N CYS A 65 7.86 32.34 2.53
CA CYS A 65 7.47 32.17 3.93
C CYS A 65 6.71 33.40 4.48
N ARG A 66 7.25 34.60 4.22
CA ARG A 66 6.61 35.88 4.59
C ARG A 66 5.29 36.11 3.85
N ALA A 67 5.28 35.88 2.54
CA ALA A 67 4.09 36.05 1.71
C ALA A 67 2.94 35.12 2.15
N ARG A 68 3.26 33.97 2.72
CA ARG A 68 2.28 33.04 3.30
C ARG A 68 1.84 33.42 4.72
N GLY A 69 2.36 34.53 5.26
CA GLY A 69 1.90 35.11 6.51
C GLY A 69 2.53 34.52 7.77
N PHE A 70 3.71 33.94 7.67
CA PHE A 70 4.46 33.49 8.86
C PHE A 70 4.71 34.68 9.81
N ARG A 71 4.34 34.51 11.08
CA ARG A 71 4.39 35.56 12.10
C ARG A 71 5.51 35.36 13.14
N GLY A 72 6.24 34.25 13.04
CA GLY A 72 7.35 33.97 13.95
C GLY A 72 8.61 34.75 13.59
N ASN A 73 9.63 34.64 14.45
CA ASN A 73 10.93 35.27 14.22
C ASN A 73 11.69 34.52 13.10
N ILE A 74 12.22 35.26 12.15
CA ILE A 74 13.09 34.74 11.08
C ILE A 74 14.49 35.28 11.26
N TYR A 75 15.46 34.38 11.41
CA TYR A 75 16.88 34.65 11.45
C TYR A 75 17.56 34.12 10.20
N VAL A 76 18.71 34.72 9.86
CA VAL A 76 19.55 34.27 8.75
C VAL A 76 20.97 34.07 9.25
N VAL A 77 21.58 32.95 8.90
CA VAL A 77 23.00 32.67 9.17
C VAL A 77 23.76 32.58 7.86
N ASN A 78 24.71 33.50 7.68
CA ASN A 78 25.66 33.52 6.58
C ASN A 78 26.96 34.21 7.01
N PRO A 79 28.12 33.53 7.06
CA PRO A 79 29.38 34.13 7.52
C PRO A 79 30.01 35.16 6.57
N ARG A 80 29.49 35.29 5.33
CA ARG A 80 30.08 36.14 4.29
C ARG A 80 29.22 37.35 3.93
N ARG A 81 27.97 37.41 4.40
CA ARG A 81 27.03 38.48 4.05
C ARG A 81 26.57 39.19 5.31
N SER A 82 26.38 40.50 5.24
CA SER A 82 25.78 41.28 6.31
C SER A 82 24.26 41.24 6.32
N ASN A 83 23.62 41.10 5.14
CA ASN A 83 22.18 41.02 4.98
C ASN A 83 21.80 40.03 3.88
N LEU A 84 20.61 39.42 4.03
CA LEU A 84 19.95 38.58 3.04
C LEU A 84 18.43 38.77 3.14
N ALA A 85 17.75 39.07 2.02
CA ALA A 85 16.32 39.37 2.00
C ALA A 85 15.89 40.42 3.04
N ASP A 86 16.67 41.48 3.18
CA ASP A 86 16.51 42.59 4.15
C ASP A 86 16.58 42.14 5.64
N ILE A 87 17.11 40.96 5.91
CA ILE A 87 17.34 40.48 7.26
C ILE A 87 18.86 40.48 7.55
N PRO A 88 19.29 41.07 8.69
CA PRO A 88 20.68 40.97 9.13
C PRO A 88 21.15 39.53 9.26
N CYS A 89 22.33 39.23 8.73
CA CYS A 89 22.94 37.92 8.83
C CYS A 89 23.79 37.80 10.11
N PHE A 90 23.57 36.69 10.81
CA PHE A 90 24.45 36.26 11.90
C PHE A 90 25.61 35.43 11.33
N PRO A 91 26.83 35.53 11.87
CA PRO A 91 27.97 34.77 11.34
C PRO A 91 27.89 33.28 11.65
N THR A 92 27.27 32.87 12.75
CA THR A 92 27.13 31.48 13.19
C THR A 92 25.79 31.23 13.85
N LEU A 93 25.39 29.98 13.99
CA LEU A 93 24.18 29.58 14.72
C LEU A 93 24.29 29.96 16.23
N ALA A 94 25.47 29.83 16.82
CA ALA A 94 25.72 30.17 18.21
C ALA A 94 25.61 31.66 18.53
N SER A 95 25.65 32.55 17.50
CA SER A 95 25.48 33.98 17.65
C SER A 95 24.04 34.48 17.62
N LEU A 96 23.06 33.58 17.43
CA LEU A 96 21.64 33.90 17.41
C LEU A 96 21.16 34.34 18.81
N PRO A 97 20.20 35.29 18.89
CA PRO A 97 19.68 35.78 20.17
C PRO A 97 18.79 34.75 20.90
N GLU A 98 18.29 33.74 20.22
CA GLU A 98 17.49 32.63 20.77
C GLU A 98 17.72 31.34 19.99
N ILE A 99 17.38 30.18 20.57
CA ILE A 99 17.51 28.88 19.94
C ILE A 99 16.29 28.66 19.04
N PRO A 100 16.47 28.48 17.71
CA PRO A 100 15.35 28.27 16.78
C PRO A 100 14.62 26.95 16.98
N ASP A 101 13.31 26.95 16.73
CA ASP A 101 12.50 25.72 16.62
C ASP A 101 12.85 24.95 15.37
N LEU A 102 13.20 25.67 14.28
CA LEU A 102 13.46 25.11 12.96
C LEU A 102 14.67 25.78 12.30
N ALA A 103 15.59 24.96 11.77
CA ALA A 103 16.61 25.38 10.83
C ALA A 103 16.29 24.92 9.41
N TYR A 104 16.17 25.84 8.45
CA TYR A 104 16.14 25.53 7.03
C TYR A 104 17.54 25.69 6.45
N VAL A 105 18.17 24.55 6.04
CA VAL A 105 19.58 24.52 5.68
C VAL A 105 19.73 24.22 4.19
N ALA A 106 20.29 25.18 3.42
CA ALA A 106 20.67 25.01 2.03
C ALA A 106 22.10 25.55 1.80
N VAL A 107 23.03 24.73 2.18
CA VAL A 107 24.48 24.95 2.02
C VAL A 107 25.06 23.87 1.11
N PRO A 108 26.27 24.06 0.53
CA PRO A 108 26.94 23.00 -0.20
C PRO A 108 27.07 21.72 0.66
N ARG A 109 26.97 20.55 0.01
CA ARG A 109 26.98 19.22 0.65
C ARG A 109 28.07 19.08 1.71
N ASP A 110 29.30 19.52 1.40
CA ASP A 110 30.47 19.36 2.25
C ASP A 110 30.37 20.14 3.56
N ASN A 111 29.53 21.17 3.61
CA ASN A 111 29.28 21.97 4.80
C ASN A 111 28.05 21.53 5.61
N LEU A 112 27.16 20.69 5.01
CA LEU A 112 25.90 20.35 5.65
C LEU A 112 26.09 19.59 6.97
N VAL A 113 27.03 18.64 7.01
CA VAL A 113 27.31 17.82 8.22
C VAL A 113 27.75 18.69 9.38
N SER A 114 28.65 19.68 9.13
CA SER A 114 29.10 20.59 10.20
C SER A 114 27.99 21.51 10.68
N VAL A 115 27.19 22.08 9.77
CA VAL A 115 26.07 22.97 10.13
C VAL A 115 25.00 22.22 10.94
N VAL A 116 24.70 20.96 10.58
CA VAL A 116 23.76 20.14 11.32
C VAL A 116 24.29 19.76 12.71
N ARG A 117 25.59 19.52 12.84
CA ARG A 117 26.25 19.30 14.15
C ARG A 117 26.12 20.54 15.03
N ASP A 118 26.51 21.71 14.52
CA ASP A 118 26.41 22.98 15.25
C ASP A 118 24.97 23.24 15.69
N ALA A 119 23.97 23.00 14.81
CA ALA A 119 22.56 23.14 15.12
C ALA A 119 22.09 22.19 16.24
N SER A 120 22.58 20.93 16.19
CA SER A 120 22.28 19.92 17.22
C SER A 120 22.89 20.29 18.57
N GLU A 121 24.14 20.76 18.59
CA GLU A 121 24.87 21.14 19.79
C GLU A 121 24.24 22.32 20.53
N ILE A 122 23.75 23.33 19.80
CA ILE A 122 23.04 24.46 20.43
C ILE A 122 21.59 24.16 20.79
N GLY A 123 21.04 22.99 20.38
CA GLY A 123 19.72 22.54 20.75
C GLY A 123 18.59 23.00 19.86
N VAL A 124 18.84 23.29 18.58
CA VAL A 124 17.81 23.57 17.57
C VAL A 124 16.74 22.48 17.59
N GLY A 125 15.47 22.87 17.48
CA GLY A 125 14.33 21.93 17.54
C GLY A 125 14.37 20.83 16.49
N GLY A 126 14.76 21.17 15.25
CA GLY A 126 15.00 20.26 14.14
C GLY A 126 15.42 20.99 12.87
N ALA A 127 15.82 20.25 11.83
CA ALA A 127 16.32 20.85 10.60
C ALA A 127 15.66 20.27 9.34
N ILE A 128 15.44 21.11 8.34
CA ILE A 128 15.12 20.75 6.95
C ILE A 128 16.40 20.90 6.13
N CYS A 129 16.87 19.81 5.54
CA CYS A 129 18.11 19.75 4.79
C CYS A 129 17.82 19.69 3.29
N ASN A 130 17.94 20.84 2.61
CA ASN A 130 17.65 20.95 1.17
C ASN A 130 18.75 20.36 0.27
N SER A 131 19.99 20.34 0.76
CA SER A 131 21.17 19.97 -0.04
C SER A 131 21.12 18.52 -0.54
N SER A 132 21.49 18.29 -1.80
CA SER A 132 21.65 16.98 -2.44
C SER A 132 23.10 16.49 -2.39
N GLY A 133 23.36 15.28 -2.87
CA GLY A 133 24.69 14.67 -2.96
C GLY A 133 24.95 13.60 -1.88
N PHE A 134 23.91 13.02 -1.32
CA PHE A 134 23.94 11.97 -0.28
C PHE A 134 23.63 10.60 -0.87
N SER A 135 22.81 9.77 -0.21
CA SER A 135 22.54 8.39 -0.64
C SER A 135 21.88 8.27 -2.01
N GLU A 136 21.31 9.32 -2.56
CA GLU A 136 20.82 9.37 -3.94
C GLU A 136 21.96 9.37 -4.98
N MET A 137 23.18 9.62 -4.57
CA MET A 137 24.36 9.50 -5.42
C MET A 137 25.18 8.26 -5.08
N HIS A 138 25.80 7.67 -6.09
CA HIS A 138 26.71 6.53 -5.89
C HIS A 138 27.83 6.90 -4.92
N GLY A 139 28.00 6.11 -3.85
CA GLY A 139 28.97 6.34 -2.78
C GLY A 139 28.59 7.41 -1.75
N GLY A 140 27.40 7.96 -1.81
CA GLY A 140 26.91 8.99 -0.87
C GLY A 140 26.38 8.46 0.46
N GLU A 141 26.28 7.13 0.62
CA GLU A 141 25.71 6.51 1.84
C GLU A 141 26.53 6.81 3.10
N ARG A 142 27.86 6.96 2.95
CA ARG A 142 28.75 7.35 4.06
C ARG A 142 28.41 8.77 4.52
N SER A 143 28.32 9.71 3.60
CA SER A 143 27.98 11.11 3.92
C SER A 143 26.61 11.23 4.58
N GLN A 144 25.63 10.40 4.18
CA GLN A 144 24.33 10.36 4.82
C GLN A 144 24.40 9.79 6.26
N ARG A 145 25.21 8.78 6.51
CA ARG A 145 25.45 8.27 7.88
C ARG A 145 26.09 9.33 8.75
N ASP A 146 27.14 10.00 8.24
CA ASP A 146 27.83 11.08 8.95
C ASP A 146 26.87 12.24 9.31
N LEU A 147 25.91 12.54 8.41
CA LEU A 147 24.86 13.54 8.64
C LEU A 147 23.90 13.12 9.76
N VAL A 148 23.46 11.87 9.75
CA VAL A 148 22.58 11.33 10.80
C VAL A 148 23.28 11.29 12.16
N GLU A 149 24.57 10.94 12.18
CA GLU A 149 25.40 10.97 13.39
C GLU A 149 25.57 12.40 13.93
N ALA A 150 25.84 13.37 13.06
CA ALA A 150 25.95 14.78 13.42
C ALA A 150 24.63 15.36 13.97
N ALA A 151 23.49 14.93 13.47
CA ALA A 151 22.18 15.32 13.97
C ALA A 151 21.88 14.76 15.38
N GLY A 152 22.47 13.61 15.73
CA GLY A 152 22.28 12.98 17.05
C GLY A 152 20.80 12.75 17.37
N GLY A 153 20.27 13.48 18.36
CA GLY A 153 18.84 13.43 18.76
C GLY A 153 17.95 14.47 18.08
N MET A 154 18.52 15.40 17.31
CA MET A 154 17.77 16.43 16.59
C MET A 154 17.14 15.82 15.30
N PRO A 155 15.82 15.89 15.11
CA PRO A 155 15.21 15.38 13.88
C PRO A 155 15.64 16.18 12.66
N ILE A 156 15.96 15.48 11.56
CA ILE A 156 16.24 16.10 10.26
C ILE A 156 15.30 15.53 9.20
N ILE A 157 14.70 16.40 8.40
CA ILE A 157 13.92 16.10 7.19
C ILE A 157 14.86 16.26 6.00
N GLY A 158 14.88 15.28 5.11
CA GLY A 158 15.83 15.21 4.01
C GLY A 158 17.00 14.25 4.28
N PRO A 159 18.21 14.48 3.72
CA PRO A 159 18.60 15.54 2.77
C PRO A 159 17.88 15.44 1.42
N ASN A 160 18.21 16.31 0.47
CA ASN A 160 17.60 16.36 -0.86
C ASN A 160 16.08 16.61 -0.79
N CYS A 161 15.67 17.59 0.00
CA CYS A 161 14.28 17.86 0.37
C CYS A 161 13.87 19.28 -0.06
N PRO A 162 12.74 19.49 -0.76
CA PRO A 162 12.29 20.82 -1.15
C PRO A 162 11.82 21.68 0.03
N GLY A 163 11.38 21.05 1.12
CA GLY A 163 10.90 21.73 2.31
C GLY A 163 9.58 21.20 2.84
N VAL A 164 8.99 21.97 3.75
CA VAL A 164 7.75 21.67 4.45
C VAL A 164 6.83 22.88 4.46
N GLY A 165 5.59 22.71 4.06
CA GLY A 165 4.51 23.69 4.13
C GLY A 165 3.40 23.24 5.06
N ASN A 166 3.09 24.04 6.07
CA ASN A 166 1.88 23.96 6.88
C ASN A 166 1.07 25.23 6.57
N PHE A 167 0.09 25.11 5.68
CA PHE A 167 -0.67 26.24 5.17
C PHE A 167 -1.71 26.74 6.17
N VAL A 168 -2.27 25.85 6.98
CA VAL A 168 -3.29 26.19 7.96
C VAL A 168 -2.74 26.98 9.17
N ASP A 169 -1.45 26.80 9.51
CA ASP A 169 -0.75 27.59 10.52
C ASP A 169 0.21 28.61 9.89
N ARG A 170 0.15 28.79 8.56
CA ARG A 170 0.96 29.75 7.80
C ARG A 170 2.47 29.59 7.98
N SER A 171 2.92 28.36 8.24
CA SER A 171 4.31 28.00 8.47
C SER A 171 4.87 27.25 7.24
N VAL A 172 5.31 28.01 6.23
CA VAL A 172 5.74 27.48 4.94
C VAL A 172 7.23 27.71 4.73
N PHE A 173 8.02 26.65 4.81
CA PHE A 173 9.48 26.63 4.66
C PHE A 173 9.84 25.75 3.46
N MET A 174 9.71 26.34 2.26
CA MET A 174 9.92 25.70 0.98
C MET A 174 10.65 26.63 0.02
N MET A 175 11.42 26.03 -0.90
CA MET A 175 12.09 26.80 -1.96
C MET A 175 11.17 27.04 -3.15
N ASP A 176 10.27 26.09 -3.40
CA ASP A 176 9.30 26.17 -4.50
C ASP A 176 8.04 26.88 -4.04
N HIS A 177 7.43 27.64 -4.96
CA HIS A 177 6.21 28.39 -4.72
C HIS A 177 5.01 27.57 -5.17
N PHE A 178 4.11 27.21 -4.26
CA PHE A 178 2.85 26.55 -4.57
C PHE A 178 1.71 27.58 -4.64
N GLY A 179 0.68 27.26 -5.43
CA GLY A 179 -0.50 28.10 -5.62
C GLY A 179 -1.34 28.31 -4.37
N GLY A 180 -2.40 29.08 -4.50
CA GLY A 180 -3.24 29.63 -3.43
C GLY A 180 -4.04 28.64 -2.60
N PHE A 181 -3.41 27.96 -1.65
CA PHE A 181 -4.12 27.19 -0.63
C PHE A 181 -4.74 28.14 0.41
N GLY A 182 -5.98 27.86 0.81
CA GLY A 182 -6.68 28.60 1.86
C GLY A 182 -6.31 28.14 3.27
N ASP A 183 -6.79 28.88 4.27
CA ASP A 183 -6.62 28.54 5.69
C ASP A 183 -7.52 27.35 6.12
N ASP A 184 -8.41 26.88 5.25
CA ASP A 184 -9.37 25.78 5.43
C ASP A 184 -8.88 24.42 4.89
N GLY A 185 -7.58 24.32 4.62
CA GLY A 185 -6.96 23.08 4.14
C GLY A 185 -7.19 21.90 5.08
N CYS A 186 -7.43 20.71 4.50
CA CYS A 186 -7.66 19.48 5.28
C CYS A 186 -6.96 18.24 4.70
N VAL A 187 -6.16 18.37 3.66
CA VAL A 187 -5.39 17.29 3.05
C VAL A 187 -3.90 17.44 3.36
N ALA A 188 -3.29 16.41 3.92
CA ALA A 188 -1.84 16.37 4.09
C ALA A 188 -1.19 15.58 2.95
N ILE A 189 -0.20 16.17 2.28
CA ILE A 189 0.59 15.53 1.22
C ILE A 189 1.99 15.26 1.75
N ILE A 190 2.41 14.01 1.73
CA ILE A 190 3.73 13.54 2.20
C ILE A 190 4.40 12.80 1.04
N SER A 191 5.56 13.29 0.61
CA SER A 191 6.21 12.79 -0.61
C SER A 191 7.72 12.63 -0.48
N ASN A 192 8.25 11.55 -1.06
CA ASN A 192 9.68 11.43 -1.31
C ASN A 192 10.16 12.32 -2.48
N GLY A 193 9.32 12.49 -3.50
CA GLY A 193 9.65 13.24 -4.71
C GLY A 193 9.25 14.72 -4.61
N GLY A 194 10.20 15.62 -4.83
CA GLY A 194 9.94 17.07 -4.86
C GLY A 194 9.01 17.47 -6.01
N ALA A 195 9.24 16.96 -7.22
CA ALA A 195 8.42 17.24 -8.39
C ALA A 195 6.93 16.87 -8.18
N TYR A 196 6.67 15.72 -7.53
CA TYR A 196 5.30 15.33 -7.19
C TYR A 196 4.58 16.38 -6.32
N LEU A 197 5.29 16.93 -5.32
CA LEU A 197 4.73 17.99 -4.48
C LEU A 197 4.42 19.26 -5.29
N SER A 198 5.35 19.63 -6.18
CA SER A 198 5.19 20.80 -7.05
C SER A 198 4.00 20.63 -7.99
N ASP A 199 3.87 19.45 -8.63
CA ASP A 199 2.78 19.16 -9.57
C ASP A 199 1.41 19.24 -8.89
N VAL A 200 1.27 18.57 -7.73
CA VAL A 200 0.01 18.59 -6.97
C VAL A 200 -0.25 19.97 -6.36
N GLY A 201 0.80 20.64 -5.88
CA GLY A 201 0.72 21.97 -5.28
C GLY A 201 0.39 23.09 -6.27
N CYS A 202 0.80 22.96 -7.54
CA CYS A 202 0.53 23.91 -8.61
C CYS A 202 -0.78 23.59 -9.37
N ALA A 203 -1.34 22.39 -9.17
CA ALA A 203 -2.57 21.99 -9.84
C ALA A 203 -3.77 22.81 -9.31
N ASP A 204 -4.36 23.64 -10.15
CA ASP A 204 -5.60 24.35 -9.83
C ASP A 204 -6.80 23.40 -9.96
N ARG A 205 -6.97 22.52 -8.95
CA ARG A 205 -8.02 21.48 -8.93
C ARG A 205 -8.97 21.57 -7.74
N SER A 206 -8.93 22.65 -6.98
CA SER A 206 -9.72 22.85 -5.74
C SER A 206 -9.45 21.76 -4.68
N LEU A 207 -8.21 21.24 -4.61
CA LEU A 207 -7.79 20.36 -3.51
C LEU A 207 -7.46 21.21 -2.28
N PRO A 208 -8.11 20.97 -1.10
CA PRO A 208 -7.91 21.78 0.11
C PRO A 208 -6.66 21.30 0.88
N VAL A 209 -5.48 21.73 0.46
CA VAL A 209 -4.20 21.28 1.04
C VAL A 209 -3.91 22.00 2.36
N ALA A 210 -3.74 21.21 3.44
CA ALA A 210 -3.30 21.66 4.77
C ALA A 210 -1.78 21.60 4.91
N TYR A 211 -1.20 20.48 4.49
CA TYR A 211 0.23 20.19 4.60
C TYR A 211 0.82 19.73 3.28
N SER A 212 2.03 20.22 2.97
CA SER A 212 2.87 19.73 1.87
C SER A 212 4.25 19.42 2.41
N ILE A 213 4.63 18.14 2.50
CA ILE A 213 5.82 17.68 3.22
C ILE A 213 6.71 16.89 2.27
N GLY A 214 7.87 17.46 1.94
CA GLY A 214 8.92 16.79 1.20
C GLY A 214 9.86 16.04 2.14
N LEU A 215 10.13 14.78 1.85
CA LEU A 215 10.97 13.94 2.70
C LEU A 215 12.38 13.73 2.15
N GLY A 216 12.56 13.91 0.83
CA GLY A 216 13.82 13.60 0.17
C GLY A 216 14.28 12.17 0.45
N ASN A 217 15.52 12.01 0.90
CA ASN A 217 16.12 10.69 1.14
C ASN A 217 15.61 9.96 2.38
N GLN A 218 14.78 10.58 3.22
CA GLN A 218 14.30 9.99 4.48
C GLN A 218 15.43 9.46 5.38
N ALA A 219 16.51 10.22 5.52
CA ALA A 219 17.69 9.75 6.26
C ALA A 219 17.41 9.47 7.75
N MET A 220 16.51 10.25 8.36
CA MET A 220 16.13 10.09 9.77
C MET A 220 14.61 10.07 9.99
N ILE A 221 13.88 10.94 9.29
CA ILE A 221 12.42 11.06 9.38
C ILE A 221 11.80 10.42 8.15
N SER A 222 10.94 9.45 8.36
CA SER A 222 10.25 8.68 7.33
C SER A 222 8.84 9.20 7.06
N ALA A 223 8.22 8.71 5.97
CA ALA A 223 6.81 8.95 5.68
C ALA A 223 5.89 8.47 6.82
N ALA A 224 6.27 7.40 7.50
CA ALA A 224 5.52 6.86 8.63
C ALA A 224 5.57 7.80 9.85
N ASP A 225 6.74 8.43 10.14
CA ASP A 225 6.86 9.43 11.21
C ASP A 225 5.95 10.64 10.92
N MET A 226 5.96 11.13 9.68
CA MET A 226 5.15 12.30 9.31
C MET A 226 3.66 11.97 9.26
N LEU A 227 3.28 10.78 8.76
CA LEU A 227 1.89 10.30 8.81
C LEU A 227 1.38 10.28 10.27
N ASP A 228 2.16 9.70 11.20
CA ASP A 228 1.79 9.66 12.62
C ASP A 228 1.59 11.06 13.22
N VAL A 229 2.42 12.02 12.82
CA VAL A 229 2.37 13.40 13.35
C VAL A 229 1.20 14.19 12.77
N VAL A 230 0.98 14.16 11.44
CA VAL A 230 -0.11 14.93 10.82
C VAL A 230 -1.49 14.42 11.22
N LEU A 231 -1.61 13.13 11.56
CA LEU A 231 -2.84 12.55 12.10
C LEU A 231 -3.21 13.02 13.53
N ASP A 232 -2.36 13.80 14.19
CA ASP A 232 -2.71 14.45 15.45
C ASP A 232 -3.44 15.78 15.27
N ASP A 233 -3.40 16.35 14.08
CA ASP A 233 -4.15 17.55 13.74
C ASP A 233 -5.57 17.16 13.31
N ASP A 234 -6.57 17.55 14.08
CA ASP A 234 -7.97 17.23 13.81
C ASP A 234 -8.52 17.96 12.57
N ARG A 235 -7.79 18.92 12.02
CA ARG A 235 -8.10 19.56 10.73
C ARG A 235 -7.81 18.64 9.55
N VAL A 236 -6.90 17.65 9.71
CA VAL A 236 -6.54 16.69 8.66
C VAL A 236 -7.66 15.67 8.48
N ARG A 237 -8.24 15.64 7.29
CA ARG A 237 -9.35 14.76 6.91
C ARG A 237 -8.97 13.68 5.89
N ALA A 238 -7.85 13.88 5.18
CA ALA A 238 -7.28 12.88 4.28
C ALA A 238 -5.76 13.06 4.18
N VAL A 239 -5.06 11.98 3.84
CA VAL A 239 -3.61 12.01 3.62
C VAL A 239 -3.28 11.42 2.25
N ASN A 240 -2.37 12.07 1.54
CA ASN A 240 -1.75 11.53 0.33
C ASN A 240 -0.29 11.14 0.62
N LEU A 241 0.10 9.94 0.23
CA LEU A 241 1.47 9.44 0.28
C LEU A 241 2.02 9.18 -1.12
N TYR A 242 3.16 9.76 -1.46
CA TYR A 242 3.97 9.31 -2.59
C TYR A 242 5.23 8.65 -2.06
N LEU A 243 5.37 7.34 -2.29
CA LEU A 243 6.43 6.51 -1.71
C LEU A 243 7.27 5.83 -2.80
N GLU A 244 8.57 6.05 -2.80
CA GLU A 244 9.52 5.28 -3.62
C GLU A 244 9.99 4.01 -2.90
N GLY A 245 10.08 4.05 -1.57
CA GLY A 245 10.40 2.91 -0.71
C GLY A 245 9.71 3.00 0.64
N ILE A 246 9.58 1.86 1.31
CA ILE A 246 9.01 1.76 2.67
C ILE A 246 10.18 1.55 3.65
N VAL A 247 10.50 2.58 4.41
CA VAL A 247 11.68 2.57 5.30
C VAL A 247 11.42 1.81 6.59
N ASP A 248 10.28 2.06 7.24
CA ASP A 248 9.86 1.40 8.49
C ASP A 248 8.42 0.90 8.36
N PRO A 249 8.21 -0.35 7.89
CA PRO A 249 6.88 -0.93 7.75
C PRO A 249 6.13 -1.08 9.07
N ALA A 250 6.82 -1.34 10.17
CA ALA A 250 6.19 -1.48 11.48
C ALA A 250 5.62 -0.14 11.95
N LEU A 251 6.38 0.94 11.81
CA LEU A 251 5.90 2.29 12.12
C LEU A 251 4.78 2.72 11.17
N LEU A 252 4.90 2.39 9.86
CA LEU A 252 3.85 2.67 8.89
C LEU A 252 2.56 1.94 9.23
N SER A 253 2.64 0.69 9.70
CA SER A 253 1.46 -0.05 10.14
C SER A 253 0.80 0.57 11.38
N ALA A 254 1.60 1.06 12.34
CA ALA A 254 1.07 1.76 13.50
C ALA A 254 0.39 3.10 13.14
N ALA A 255 0.99 3.87 12.22
CA ALA A 255 0.39 5.10 11.71
C ALA A 255 -0.86 4.82 10.86
N GLY A 256 -0.86 3.75 10.06
CA GLY A 256 -2.01 3.29 9.29
C GLY A 256 -3.17 2.86 10.17
N LEU A 257 -2.91 2.09 11.23
CA LEU A 257 -3.91 1.74 12.24
C LEU A 257 -4.52 2.99 12.88
N LYS A 258 -3.70 3.99 13.22
CA LYS A 258 -4.18 5.27 13.76
C LYS A 258 -5.09 5.99 12.76
N ALA A 259 -4.72 6.05 11.48
CA ALA A 259 -5.56 6.62 10.42
C ALA A 259 -6.90 5.89 10.32
N ALA A 260 -6.88 4.55 10.29
CA ALA A 260 -8.07 3.71 10.24
C ALA A 260 -9.01 3.93 11.45
N ARG A 261 -8.45 3.98 12.68
CA ARG A 261 -9.24 4.23 13.90
C ARG A 261 -9.83 5.65 13.96
N LYS A 262 -9.19 6.63 13.30
CA LYS A 262 -9.74 7.98 13.13
C LYS A 262 -10.68 8.11 11.92
N GLY A 263 -10.81 7.08 11.08
CA GLY A 263 -11.58 7.14 9.83
C GLY A 263 -10.99 8.08 8.78
N ILE A 264 -9.68 8.36 8.85
CA ILE A 264 -8.98 9.25 7.94
C ILE A 264 -8.44 8.42 6.77
N PRO A 265 -8.91 8.66 5.52
CA PRO A 265 -8.40 7.96 4.35
C PRO A 265 -6.95 8.32 4.04
N VAL A 266 -6.19 7.30 3.65
CA VAL A 266 -4.83 7.46 3.13
C VAL A 266 -4.80 6.99 1.68
N VAL A 267 -4.51 7.91 0.76
CA VAL A 267 -4.34 7.63 -0.67
C VAL A 267 -2.85 7.51 -0.96
N VAL A 268 -2.42 6.41 -1.57
CA VAL A 268 -1.00 6.12 -1.78
C VAL A 268 -0.66 5.89 -3.25
N ILE A 269 0.43 6.50 -3.70
CA ILE A 269 1.12 6.17 -4.95
C ILE A 269 2.45 5.51 -4.59
N LYS A 270 2.70 4.31 -5.13
CA LYS A 270 3.99 3.63 -5.01
C LYS A 270 4.79 3.77 -6.31
N GLY A 271 5.90 4.48 -6.24
CA GLY A 271 6.92 4.51 -7.31
C GLY A 271 7.76 3.23 -7.36
N GLY A 272 8.44 2.97 -8.47
CA GLY A 272 9.35 1.83 -8.60
C GLY A 272 8.66 0.46 -8.68
N ARG A 273 7.48 0.37 -9.28
CA ARG A 273 6.67 -0.86 -9.40
C ARG A 273 7.21 -1.86 -10.41
N THR A 274 7.69 -1.38 -11.54
CA THR A 274 8.23 -2.21 -12.62
C THR A 274 9.75 -2.37 -12.50
N THR A 275 10.33 -3.30 -13.26
CA THR A 275 11.79 -3.47 -13.30
C THR A 275 12.51 -2.18 -13.72
N ALA A 276 11.97 -1.45 -14.71
CA ALA A 276 12.51 -0.16 -15.12
C ALA A 276 12.35 0.90 -14.02
N GLY A 277 11.16 0.99 -13.41
CA GLY A 277 10.89 1.91 -12.30
C GLY A 277 11.76 1.62 -11.07
N ARG A 278 12.01 0.33 -10.75
CA ARG A 278 12.93 -0.05 -9.66
C ARG A 278 14.35 0.43 -9.91
N ARG A 279 14.87 0.24 -11.14
CA ARG A 279 16.21 0.75 -11.50
C ARG A 279 16.27 2.27 -11.37
N ALA A 280 15.26 2.99 -11.84
CA ALA A 280 15.19 4.44 -11.72
C ALA A 280 15.15 4.89 -10.25
N SER A 281 14.34 4.25 -9.41
CA SER A 281 14.24 4.56 -7.96
C SER A 281 15.57 4.30 -7.23
N GLN A 282 16.26 3.20 -7.53
CA GLN A 282 17.56 2.89 -6.95
C GLN A 282 18.63 3.92 -7.30
N SER A 283 18.63 4.44 -8.55
CA SER A 283 19.57 5.48 -8.98
C SER A 283 19.24 6.86 -8.44
N HIS A 284 17.99 7.10 -7.98
CA HIS A 284 17.51 8.42 -7.61
C HIS A 284 17.42 8.63 -6.09
N THR A 285 17.14 7.60 -5.30
CA THR A 285 16.93 7.75 -3.84
C THR A 285 17.66 6.72 -2.99
N ALA A 286 18.48 5.83 -3.60
CA ALA A 286 19.07 4.63 -2.95
C ALA A 286 18.02 3.78 -2.20
N SER A 287 16.75 4.01 -2.46
CA SER A 287 15.64 3.27 -1.87
C SER A 287 15.63 1.87 -2.46
N LEU A 288 15.73 0.85 -1.62
CA LEU A 288 15.42 -0.52 -2.01
C LEU A 288 13.93 -0.55 -2.35
N ALA A 289 13.62 -0.37 -3.63
CA ALA A 289 12.27 -0.53 -4.13
C ALA A 289 11.86 -1.98 -3.87
N GLY A 290 11.04 -2.17 -2.84
CA GLY A 290 10.53 -3.48 -2.44
C GLY A 290 9.69 -4.12 -3.54
N ASP A 291 9.32 -5.38 -3.33
CA ASP A 291 8.39 -6.10 -4.17
C ASP A 291 7.04 -5.37 -4.23
N ASP A 292 6.62 -4.99 -5.43
CA ASP A 292 5.39 -4.23 -5.66
C ASP A 292 4.14 -4.95 -5.14
N ILE A 293 4.07 -6.27 -5.36
CA ILE A 293 2.94 -7.09 -4.92
C ILE A 293 2.85 -7.08 -3.38
N VAL A 294 3.99 -7.14 -2.71
CA VAL A 294 4.06 -7.13 -1.25
C VAL A 294 3.73 -5.74 -0.68
N ALA A 295 4.18 -4.66 -1.35
CA ALA A 295 3.80 -3.31 -0.98
C ALA A 295 2.28 -3.08 -1.12
N SER A 296 1.66 -3.55 -2.22
CA SER A 296 0.21 -3.49 -2.40
C SER A 296 -0.54 -4.32 -1.35
N ALA A 297 -0.01 -5.48 -0.95
CA ALA A 297 -0.57 -6.28 0.14
C ALA A 297 -0.51 -5.53 1.49
N LEU A 298 0.58 -4.79 1.75
CA LEU A 298 0.68 -3.92 2.92
C LEU A 298 -0.35 -2.80 2.88
N PHE A 299 -0.48 -2.09 1.76
CA PHE A 299 -1.44 -0.99 1.64
C PHE A 299 -2.88 -1.48 1.82
N LYS A 300 -3.24 -2.63 1.24
CA LYS A 300 -4.53 -3.27 1.46
C LYS A 300 -4.76 -3.61 2.94
N ARG A 301 -3.76 -4.17 3.61
CA ARG A 301 -3.80 -4.49 5.05
C ARG A 301 -4.02 -3.25 5.92
N LEU A 302 -3.48 -2.09 5.51
CA LEU A 302 -3.61 -0.82 6.23
C LEU A 302 -4.85 -0.01 5.83
N GLY A 303 -5.66 -0.50 4.87
CA GLY A 303 -6.82 0.22 4.33
C GLY A 303 -6.46 1.44 3.50
N PHE A 304 -5.25 1.47 2.93
CA PHE A 304 -4.83 2.55 2.05
C PHE A 304 -5.40 2.35 0.65
N VAL A 305 -5.87 3.44 0.07
CA VAL A 305 -6.34 3.46 -1.31
C VAL A 305 -5.16 3.67 -2.25
N GLU A 306 -4.78 2.62 -2.95
CA GLU A 306 -3.67 2.67 -3.91
C GLU A 306 -4.14 3.18 -5.26
N VAL A 307 -3.48 4.24 -5.76
CA VAL A 307 -3.74 4.89 -7.05
C VAL A 307 -2.47 4.95 -7.91
N ARG A 308 -2.63 5.25 -9.21
CA ARG A 308 -1.55 5.10 -10.19
C ARG A 308 -0.92 6.41 -10.65
N THR A 309 -1.67 7.49 -10.65
CA THR A 309 -1.24 8.78 -11.20
C THR A 309 -1.49 9.92 -10.22
N PRO A 310 -0.75 11.04 -10.34
CA PRO A 310 -0.98 12.23 -9.52
C PRO A 310 -2.42 12.75 -9.63
N MET A 311 -2.98 12.76 -10.84
CA MET A 311 -4.33 13.29 -11.05
C MET A 311 -5.40 12.35 -10.49
N GLU A 312 -5.24 11.04 -10.62
CA GLU A 312 -6.12 10.08 -9.93
C GLU A 312 -6.09 10.29 -8.41
N ALA A 313 -4.91 10.56 -7.81
CA ALA A 313 -4.80 10.87 -6.39
C ALA A 313 -5.56 12.15 -6.02
N VAL A 314 -5.38 13.23 -6.78
CA VAL A 314 -6.04 14.51 -6.54
C VAL A 314 -7.57 14.36 -6.59
N GLU A 315 -8.10 13.73 -7.65
CA GLU A 315 -9.54 13.54 -7.80
C GLU A 315 -10.10 12.60 -6.71
N THR A 316 -9.37 11.54 -6.35
CA THR A 316 -9.75 10.63 -5.26
C THR A 316 -9.81 11.37 -3.91
N LEU A 317 -8.81 12.19 -3.60
CA LEU A 317 -8.79 12.99 -2.37
C LEU A 317 -9.96 13.97 -2.31
N LYS A 318 -10.30 14.64 -3.43
CA LYS A 318 -11.48 15.52 -3.51
C LYS A 318 -12.76 14.74 -3.19
N MET A 319 -12.95 13.57 -3.80
CA MET A 319 -14.11 12.73 -3.51
C MET A 319 -14.18 12.36 -2.02
N LEU A 320 -13.06 11.99 -1.41
CA LEU A 320 -12.98 11.56 -0.01
C LEU A 320 -13.18 12.69 1.01
N VAL A 321 -12.85 13.95 0.66
CA VAL A 321 -12.97 15.08 1.60
C VAL A 321 -14.24 15.90 1.42
N TYR A 322 -14.80 15.97 0.21
CA TYR A 322 -15.99 16.78 -0.08
C TYR A 322 -17.30 15.97 -0.04
N ALA A 323 -17.26 14.68 -0.45
CA ALA A 323 -18.46 13.85 -0.41
C ALA A 323 -18.76 13.34 1.00
N PRO A 324 -20.04 13.12 1.35
CA PRO A 324 -20.41 12.26 2.45
C PRO A 324 -19.83 10.83 2.28
N LYS A 325 -19.79 10.05 3.37
CA LYS A 325 -19.30 8.67 3.32
C LYS A 325 -20.09 7.83 2.31
N VAL A 326 -19.40 7.30 1.30
CA VAL A 326 -19.97 6.37 0.32
C VAL A 326 -20.24 5.02 1.01
N ARG A 327 -21.41 4.39 0.75
CA ARG A 327 -21.83 3.17 1.47
C ARG A 327 -21.79 1.91 0.62
N GLY A 328 -21.71 2.04 -0.69
CA GLY A 328 -21.72 0.92 -1.63
C GLY A 328 -21.39 1.38 -3.04
N ARG A 329 -21.53 0.49 -4.01
CA ARG A 329 -21.09 0.69 -5.40
C ARG A 329 -22.21 0.92 -6.40
N ARG A 330 -23.51 0.82 -5.97
CA ARG A 330 -24.66 1.03 -6.85
C ARG A 330 -24.76 2.50 -7.22
N THR A 331 -24.43 2.80 -8.46
CA THR A 331 -24.20 4.17 -8.94
C THR A 331 -25.34 4.62 -9.83
N ALA A 332 -25.99 5.72 -9.47
CA ALA A 332 -26.84 6.46 -10.39
C ALA A 332 -25.96 7.29 -11.34
N PHE A 333 -25.99 6.98 -12.63
CA PHE A 333 -25.17 7.66 -13.63
C PHE A 333 -26.07 8.48 -14.58
N VAL A 334 -25.84 9.78 -14.63
CA VAL A 334 -26.55 10.70 -15.52
C VAL A 334 -25.57 11.33 -16.50
N THR A 335 -25.97 11.54 -17.74
CA THR A 335 -25.20 12.23 -18.76
C THR A 335 -26.11 12.99 -19.72
N SER A 336 -25.58 13.99 -20.40
CA SER A 336 -26.23 14.70 -21.50
C SER A 336 -25.76 14.23 -22.88
N SER A 337 -25.21 13.00 -22.98
CA SER A 337 -24.65 12.52 -24.24
C SER A 337 -24.64 10.99 -24.31
N GLY A 338 -25.26 10.42 -25.33
CA GLY A 338 -25.21 8.98 -25.58
C GLY A 338 -23.78 8.44 -25.76
N SER A 339 -22.87 9.22 -26.31
CA SER A 339 -21.45 8.84 -26.40
C SER A 339 -20.81 8.67 -25.01
N TYR A 340 -21.12 9.54 -24.08
CA TYR A 340 -20.60 9.48 -22.71
C TYR A 340 -21.35 8.46 -21.84
N ALA A 341 -22.60 8.14 -22.19
CA ALA A 341 -23.28 7.00 -21.58
C ALA A 341 -22.54 5.69 -21.88
N VAL A 342 -22.11 5.48 -23.14
CA VAL A 342 -21.33 4.29 -23.53
C VAL A 342 -19.93 4.30 -22.92
N LEU A 343 -19.14 5.34 -23.21
CA LEU A 343 -17.74 5.42 -22.73
C LEU A 343 -17.65 5.44 -21.19
N GLY A 344 -18.54 6.18 -20.55
CA GLY A 344 -18.58 6.28 -19.10
C GLY A 344 -18.96 4.96 -18.43
N SER A 345 -19.87 4.16 -19.02
CA SER A 345 -20.20 2.82 -18.55
C SER A 345 -18.99 1.90 -18.57
N ASP A 346 -18.26 1.87 -19.70
CA ASP A 346 -17.06 1.02 -19.84
C ASP A 346 -16.02 1.36 -18.74
N ILE A 347 -15.79 2.65 -18.49
CA ILE A 347 -14.84 3.10 -17.48
C ILE A 347 -15.36 2.80 -16.06
N ALA A 348 -16.63 3.06 -15.80
CA ALA A 348 -17.26 2.86 -14.49
C ALA A 348 -17.26 1.38 -14.09
N GLU A 349 -17.67 0.47 -14.97
CA GLU A 349 -17.64 -0.97 -14.73
C GLU A 349 -16.21 -1.49 -14.57
N ALA A 350 -15.27 -1.06 -15.42
CA ALA A 350 -13.85 -1.42 -15.29
C ALA A 350 -13.24 -0.92 -13.95
N ALA A 351 -13.74 0.18 -13.42
CA ALA A 351 -13.36 0.70 -12.10
C ALA A 351 -14.06 -0.01 -10.92
N GLY A 352 -15.10 -0.83 -11.20
CA GLY A 352 -15.84 -1.60 -10.20
C GLY A 352 -17.10 -0.92 -9.66
N LEU A 353 -17.61 0.11 -10.34
CA LEU A 353 -18.92 0.70 -10.05
C LEU A 353 -20.03 -0.20 -10.63
N ASP A 354 -21.19 -0.17 -9.99
CA ASP A 354 -22.34 -0.99 -10.38
C ASP A 354 -23.45 -0.10 -10.97
N LEU A 355 -23.71 -0.27 -12.27
CA LEU A 355 -24.68 0.50 -13.05
C LEU A 355 -25.94 -0.32 -13.36
N GLN A 356 -26.59 -0.88 -12.33
CA GLN A 356 -27.81 -1.67 -12.54
C GLN A 356 -28.92 -0.83 -13.19
N PRO A 357 -29.71 -1.41 -14.09
CA PRO A 357 -30.90 -0.76 -14.63
C PRO A 357 -31.88 -0.37 -13.53
N PRO A 358 -32.68 0.70 -13.72
CA PRO A 358 -33.74 1.06 -12.75
C PRO A 358 -34.69 -0.11 -12.50
N SER A 359 -35.14 -0.25 -11.25
CA SER A 359 -36.22 -1.20 -10.95
C SER A 359 -37.48 -0.84 -11.72
N PRO A 360 -38.42 -1.78 -11.99
CA PRO A 360 -39.68 -1.49 -12.71
C PRO A 360 -40.47 -0.34 -12.07
N ALA A 361 -40.46 -0.24 -10.75
CA ALA A 361 -41.11 0.85 -10.04
C ALA A 361 -40.40 2.20 -10.22
N ALA A 362 -39.06 2.19 -10.26
CA ALA A 362 -38.26 3.40 -10.53
C ALA A 362 -38.43 3.84 -12.01
N ALA A 363 -38.42 2.90 -12.93
CA ALA A 363 -38.67 3.17 -14.36
C ALA A 363 -40.04 3.83 -14.57
N THR A 364 -41.13 3.27 -13.98
CA THR A 364 -42.48 3.83 -14.07
C THR A 364 -42.58 5.22 -13.47
N ARG A 365 -41.83 5.53 -12.38
CA ARG A 365 -41.75 6.90 -11.83
C ARG A 365 -41.06 7.85 -12.79
N LEU A 366 -39.93 7.41 -13.34
CA LEU A 366 -39.11 8.22 -14.22
C LEU A 366 -39.81 8.55 -15.53
N GLU A 367 -40.52 7.59 -16.13
CA GLU A 367 -41.33 7.78 -17.37
C GLU A 367 -42.32 8.95 -17.29
N LYS A 368 -42.84 9.29 -16.11
CA LYS A 368 -43.77 10.40 -15.92
C LYS A 368 -43.13 11.79 -16.08
N HIS A 369 -41.81 11.85 -15.97
CA HIS A 369 -41.04 13.10 -16.02
C HIS A 369 -40.16 13.19 -17.28
N LEU A 370 -39.96 12.05 -17.99
CA LEU A 370 -39.17 12.01 -19.22
C LEU A 370 -40.02 12.30 -20.45
N PRO A 371 -39.44 12.94 -21.50
CA PRO A 371 -40.06 12.98 -22.80
C PRO A 371 -40.34 11.55 -23.32
N PRO A 372 -41.40 11.35 -24.13
CA PRO A 372 -41.83 10.01 -24.57
C PRO A 372 -40.77 9.19 -25.34
N PHE A 373 -39.76 9.83 -25.86
CA PHE A 373 -38.66 9.23 -26.62
C PHE A 373 -37.39 8.95 -25.79
N VAL A 374 -37.38 9.32 -24.51
CA VAL A 374 -36.29 9.02 -23.58
C VAL A 374 -36.65 7.80 -22.73
N HIS A 375 -35.84 6.75 -22.79
CA HIS A 375 -36.10 5.53 -22.02
C HIS A 375 -35.47 5.60 -20.62
N PRO A 376 -36.19 5.15 -19.59
CA PRO A 376 -35.60 4.95 -18.26
C PRO A 376 -34.46 3.94 -18.33
N ALA A 377 -33.24 4.40 -18.07
CA ALA A 377 -32.03 3.58 -18.10
C ALA A 377 -31.03 4.07 -17.05
N ASN A 378 -30.00 3.29 -16.78
CA ASN A 378 -28.82 3.69 -16.06
C ASN A 378 -27.60 3.20 -16.84
N PRO A 379 -26.81 4.08 -17.45
CA PRO A 379 -26.86 5.55 -17.42
C PRO A 379 -28.15 6.16 -17.98
N LEU A 380 -28.60 7.24 -17.34
CA LEU A 380 -29.69 8.06 -17.84
C LEU A 380 -29.14 9.12 -18.80
N ASP A 381 -29.41 8.97 -20.08
CA ASP A 381 -29.07 10.00 -21.10
C ASP A 381 -30.21 11.00 -21.22
N ILE A 382 -29.97 12.23 -20.74
CA ILE A 382 -30.92 13.32 -20.77
C ILE A 382 -30.72 14.29 -21.93
N SER A 383 -29.84 13.97 -22.90
CA SER A 383 -29.52 14.85 -24.04
C SER A 383 -30.77 15.31 -24.81
N SER A 384 -31.72 14.40 -24.97
CA SER A 384 -32.96 14.65 -25.67
C SER A 384 -34.02 15.33 -24.80
N ALA A 385 -33.86 15.34 -23.48
CA ALA A 385 -34.76 16.01 -22.54
C ALA A 385 -34.46 17.51 -22.44
N HIS A 386 -33.24 17.94 -22.83
CA HIS A 386 -32.78 19.33 -22.72
C HIS A 386 -33.04 20.18 -23.95
N GLY A 387 -33.74 19.70 -24.95
CA GLY A 387 -34.04 20.53 -26.14
C GLY A 387 -34.82 21.80 -25.79
N ASN A 388 -34.17 22.90 -25.64
CA ASN A 388 -34.63 24.25 -25.30
C ASN A 388 -35.20 24.50 -23.89
N ASP A 389 -35.39 23.51 -23.05
CA ASP A 389 -35.98 23.68 -21.73
C ASP A 389 -34.90 23.61 -20.63
N THR A 390 -34.32 24.77 -20.32
CA THR A 390 -33.41 24.97 -19.21
C THR A 390 -34.15 25.25 -17.89
N ASP A 391 -35.33 24.63 -17.69
CA ASP A 391 -36.14 24.82 -16.51
C ASP A 391 -35.58 24.00 -15.35
N PHE A 392 -35.30 24.67 -14.26
CA PHE A 392 -34.75 24.06 -13.05
C PHE A 392 -35.70 22.99 -12.45
N ASP A 393 -37.01 23.28 -12.39
CA ASP A 393 -37.99 22.40 -11.76
C ASP A 393 -38.22 21.13 -12.58
N VAL A 394 -38.15 21.23 -13.90
CA VAL A 394 -38.20 20.06 -14.81
C VAL A 394 -37.00 19.15 -14.55
N ASN A 395 -35.77 19.68 -14.56
CA ASN A 395 -34.56 18.92 -14.28
C ASN A 395 -34.60 18.29 -12.88
N LEU A 396 -34.98 19.05 -11.89
CA LEU A 396 -35.09 18.59 -10.51
C LEU A 396 -36.09 17.43 -10.38
N SER A 397 -37.22 17.50 -11.10
CA SER A 397 -38.24 16.44 -11.10
C SER A 397 -37.72 15.16 -11.72
N ILE A 398 -36.97 15.24 -12.83
CA ILE A 398 -36.32 14.08 -13.46
C ILE A 398 -35.34 13.45 -12.50
N TYR A 399 -34.42 14.23 -11.89
CA TYR A 399 -33.43 13.70 -10.99
C TYR A 399 -34.01 13.12 -9.69
N ARG A 400 -35.04 13.73 -9.12
CA ARG A 400 -35.77 13.17 -7.99
C ARG A 400 -36.43 11.81 -8.31
N ALA A 401 -36.94 11.67 -9.54
CA ALA A 401 -37.53 10.41 -9.98
C ALA A 401 -36.48 9.33 -10.26
N PHE A 402 -35.30 9.71 -10.75
CA PHE A 402 -34.19 8.80 -11.06
C PHE A 402 -33.44 8.34 -9.80
N LEU A 403 -33.06 9.28 -8.93
CA LEU A 403 -32.34 8.97 -7.70
C LEU A 403 -33.26 8.26 -6.71
N SER A 404 -32.99 6.99 -6.41
CA SER A 404 -33.81 6.13 -5.57
C SER A 404 -32.99 5.51 -4.44
N ASP A 405 -33.66 4.82 -3.52
CA ASP A 405 -33.02 4.10 -2.41
C ASP A 405 -32.16 2.91 -2.91
N ASP A 406 -32.27 2.55 -4.18
CA ASP A 406 -31.45 1.51 -4.81
C ASP A 406 -30.04 1.99 -5.12
N HIS A 407 -29.75 3.29 -5.02
CA HIS A 407 -28.43 3.86 -5.30
C HIS A 407 -27.67 4.18 -4.01
N ASP A 408 -26.35 4.00 -4.03
CA ASP A 408 -25.45 4.30 -2.93
C ASP A 408 -24.70 5.63 -3.16
N LEU A 409 -24.64 6.08 -4.43
CA LEU A 409 -24.02 7.31 -4.86
C LEU A 409 -24.57 7.76 -6.21
N ALA A 410 -24.31 9.02 -6.59
CA ALA A 410 -24.77 9.60 -7.83
C ALA A 410 -23.62 10.32 -8.59
N VAL A 411 -23.58 10.15 -9.91
CA VAL A 411 -22.57 10.79 -10.76
C VAL A 411 -23.25 11.44 -11.96
N GLU A 412 -22.94 12.71 -12.19
CA GLU A 412 -23.33 13.45 -13.40
C GLU A 412 -22.10 13.64 -14.27
N VAL A 413 -22.10 13.06 -15.49
CA VAL A 413 -20.97 13.11 -16.42
C VAL A 413 -21.31 14.00 -17.61
N MET A 414 -20.72 15.16 -17.66
CA MET A 414 -20.95 16.14 -18.73
C MET A 414 -19.67 16.88 -19.10
N CYS A 415 -19.68 17.51 -20.26
CA CYS A 415 -18.68 18.49 -20.66
C CYS A 415 -19.17 19.88 -20.28
N TYR A 416 -18.62 20.44 -19.20
CA TYR A 416 -18.86 21.84 -18.85
C TYR A 416 -17.91 22.74 -19.68
N PRO A 417 -18.38 23.85 -20.29
CA PRO A 417 -17.53 24.70 -21.11
C PRO A 417 -16.45 25.40 -20.29
N ALA A 418 -15.30 25.67 -20.94
CA ALA A 418 -14.25 26.49 -20.35
C ALA A 418 -14.76 27.93 -20.14
N GLU A 419 -14.05 28.66 -19.28
CA GLU A 419 -14.31 30.11 -19.13
C GLU A 419 -14.10 30.84 -20.47
N GLY A 420 -15.07 31.66 -20.88
CA GLY A 420 -15.03 32.33 -22.16
C GLY A 420 -16.39 32.85 -22.65
N GLU A 421 -16.61 32.86 -23.94
CA GLU A 421 -17.80 33.46 -24.60
C GLU A 421 -19.05 32.53 -24.60
N TRP A 422 -19.02 31.41 -23.85
CA TRP A 422 -20.10 30.42 -23.80
C TRP A 422 -21.17 30.82 -22.78
N ASP A 423 -22.45 30.72 -23.17
CA ASP A 423 -23.54 30.79 -22.22
C ASP A 423 -23.61 29.45 -21.46
N SER A 424 -23.21 29.46 -20.20
CA SER A 424 -23.21 28.27 -19.34
C SER A 424 -24.49 28.06 -18.52
N ALA A 425 -25.51 28.91 -18.70
CA ALA A 425 -26.70 28.89 -17.86
C ALA A 425 -27.41 27.54 -17.82
N GLY A 426 -27.49 26.83 -18.94
CA GLY A 426 -28.09 25.50 -19.00
C GLY A 426 -27.33 24.45 -18.15
N TRP A 427 -25.98 24.48 -18.21
CA TRP A 427 -25.17 23.60 -17.37
C TRP A 427 -25.30 23.92 -15.87
N ASP A 428 -25.40 25.21 -15.53
CA ASP A 428 -25.60 25.65 -14.14
C ASP A 428 -26.93 25.18 -13.57
N ILE A 429 -28.00 25.27 -14.35
CA ILE A 429 -29.33 24.81 -13.97
C ILE A 429 -29.33 23.29 -13.71
N THR A 430 -28.80 22.52 -14.65
CA THR A 430 -28.71 21.07 -14.58
C THR A 430 -27.89 20.60 -13.38
N THR A 431 -26.67 21.12 -13.21
CA THR A 431 -25.78 20.71 -12.10
C THR A 431 -26.37 21.06 -10.73
N ARG A 432 -27.03 22.22 -10.59
CA ARG A 432 -27.69 22.62 -9.34
C ARG A 432 -28.91 21.76 -9.02
N ALA A 433 -29.72 21.45 -10.04
CA ALA A 433 -30.87 20.55 -9.88
C ALA A 433 -30.43 19.14 -9.45
N PHE A 434 -29.34 18.62 -10.06
CA PHE A 434 -28.75 17.34 -9.69
C PHE A 434 -28.21 17.36 -8.25
N ALA A 435 -27.43 18.38 -7.88
CA ALA A 435 -26.91 18.55 -6.52
C ALA A 435 -28.03 18.58 -5.49
N GLN A 436 -29.11 19.34 -5.74
CA GLN A 436 -30.25 19.41 -4.85
C GLN A 436 -30.95 18.05 -4.70
N ALA A 437 -31.23 17.35 -5.81
CA ALA A 437 -31.88 16.05 -5.77
C ALA A 437 -31.06 15.01 -5.00
N ALA A 438 -29.73 15.00 -5.18
CA ALA A 438 -28.82 14.14 -4.45
C ALA A 438 -28.77 14.48 -2.95
N SER A 439 -28.71 15.78 -2.63
CA SER A 439 -28.70 16.26 -1.23
C SER A 439 -30.00 15.89 -0.49
N GLU A 440 -31.17 16.02 -1.10
CA GLU A 440 -32.45 15.63 -0.54
C GLU A 440 -32.54 14.13 -0.20
N ARG A 441 -31.74 13.31 -0.90
CA ARG A 441 -31.63 11.86 -0.68
C ARG A 441 -30.46 11.50 0.25
N GLY A 442 -29.62 12.45 0.62
CA GLY A 442 -28.38 12.20 1.37
C GLY A 442 -27.38 11.33 0.61
N LEU A 443 -27.44 11.33 -0.73
CA LEU A 443 -26.52 10.58 -1.58
C LEU A 443 -25.22 11.36 -1.79
N PRO A 444 -24.04 10.72 -1.64
CA PRO A 444 -22.80 11.27 -2.14
C PRO A 444 -22.89 11.53 -3.65
N ALA A 445 -22.58 12.74 -4.09
CA ALA A 445 -22.74 13.13 -5.49
C ALA A 445 -21.48 13.76 -6.05
N ALA A 446 -21.14 13.43 -7.30
CA ALA A 446 -20.03 14.01 -8.03
C ALA A 446 -20.47 14.48 -9.41
N PHE A 447 -19.90 15.60 -9.84
CA PHE A 447 -19.90 16.04 -11.23
C PHE A 447 -18.55 15.65 -11.85
N VAL A 448 -18.57 14.91 -12.94
CA VAL A 448 -17.36 14.51 -13.67
C VAL A 448 -17.31 15.29 -14.97
N ASN A 449 -16.41 16.27 -15.04
CA ASN A 449 -16.14 16.95 -16.30
C ASN A 449 -15.33 16.05 -17.23
N THR A 450 -15.84 15.80 -18.44
CA THR A 450 -15.24 14.86 -19.39
C THR A 450 -13.83 15.28 -19.83
N VAL A 451 -13.61 16.60 -20.01
CA VAL A 451 -12.32 17.19 -20.39
C VAL A 451 -11.74 17.92 -19.17
N PRO A 452 -10.54 17.53 -18.69
CA PRO A 452 -10.03 17.99 -17.39
C PRO A 452 -9.79 19.51 -17.32
N ASP A 453 -9.51 20.18 -18.42
CA ASP A 453 -9.08 21.59 -18.43
C ASP A 453 -10.23 22.59 -18.64
N MET A 454 -11.47 22.11 -18.74
CA MET A 454 -12.62 22.94 -19.12
C MET A 454 -13.48 23.42 -17.95
N LEU A 455 -13.30 22.93 -16.73
CA LEU A 455 -14.15 23.28 -15.58
C LEU A 455 -13.60 24.51 -14.83
N PRO A 456 -14.22 25.71 -14.95
CA PRO A 456 -13.73 26.92 -14.31
C PRO A 456 -13.67 26.84 -12.78
N LYS A 457 -12.74 27.57 -12.16
CA LYS A 457 -12.56 27.60 -10.70
C LYS A 457 -13.81 28.06 -9.97
N SER A 458 -14.44 29.13 -10.44
CA SER A 458 -15.69 29.68 -9.86
C SER A 458 -16.83 28.67 -9.86
N VAL A 459 -16.91 27.85 -10.91
CA VAL A 459 -17.90 26.76 -11.02
C VAL A 459 -17.61 25.63 -10.04
N ARG A 460 -16.33 25.24 -9.93
CA ARG A 460 -15.91 24.21 -8.95
C ARG A 460 -16.23 24.64 -7.50
N GLU A 461 -15.95 25.88 -7.16
CA GLU A 461 -16.25 26.45 -5.83
C GLU A 461 -17.76 26.44 -5.54
N ARG A 462 -18.58 26.83 -6.53
CA ARG A 462 -20.04 26.74 -6.40
C ARG A 462 -20.53 25.31 -6.22
N MET A 463 -20.06 24.36 -7.06
CA MET A 463 -20.43 22.95 -6.94
C MET A 463 -20.11 22.40 -5.56
N ILE A 464 -18.95 22.72 -5.01
CA ILE A 464 -18.57 22.31 -3.64
C ILE A 464 -19.54 22.90 -2.60
N ALA A 465 -19.91 24.17 -2.75
CA ALA A 465 -20.88 24.82 -1.86
C ALA A 465 -22.27 24.19 -1.95
N ASP A 466 -22.65 23.70 -3.13
CA ASP A 466 -23.93 23.00 -3.37
C ASP A 466 -23.85 21.50 -2.96
N GLY A 467 -22.72 21.01 -2.42
CA GLY A 467 -22.52 19.62 -2.00
C GLY A 467 -22.23 18.64 -3.15
N LEU A 468 -21.85 19.13 -4.32
CA LEU A 468 -21.49 18.35 -5.50
C LEU A 468 -19.97 18.38 -5.70
N VAL A 469 -19.34 17.22 -5.75
CA VAL A 469 -17.88 17.13 -5.89
C VAL A 469 -17.46 17.32 -7.34
N PRO A 470 -16.71 18.39 -7.70
CA PRO A 470 -16.25 18.63 -9.07
C PRO A 470 -15.02 17.78 -9.37
N LEU A 471 -15.16 16.73 -10.18
CA LEU A 471 -14.08 15.86 -10.65
C LEU A 471 -13.71 16.18 -12.10
N MET A 472 -12.41 16.14 -12.42
CA MET A 472 -11.89 16.63 -13.68
C MET A 472 -11.23 15.52 -14.49
N GLY A 473 -11.82 15.21 -15.67
CA GLY A 473 -11.43 14.11 -16.56
C GLY A 473 -12.23 12.85 -16.30
N ILE A 474 -12.84 12.30 -17.34
CA ILE A 474 -13.79 11.18 -17.23
C ILE A 474 -13.15 9.93 -16.58
N ASP A 475 -11.95 9.54 -16.98
CA ASP A 475 -11.26 8.37 -16.43
C ASP A 475 -10.87 8.61 -14.96
N ASN A 476 -10.16 9.71 -14.66
CA ASN A 476 -9.74 10.02 -13.30
C ASN A 476 -10.94 10.25 -12.36
N GLY A 477 -12.00 10.90 -12.84
CA GLY A 477 -13.20 11.19 -12.07
C GLY A 477 -13.96 9.91 -11.68
N LEU A 478 -14.25 9.04 -12.64
CA LEU A 478 -14.95 7.78 -12.36
C LEU A 478 -14.11 6.82 -11.49
N ARG A 479 -12.79 6.77 -11.69
CA ARG A 479 -11.88 6.04 -10.79
C ARG A 479 -11.88 6.63 -9.38
N ALA A 480 -11.92 7.94 -9.25
CA ALA A 480 -11.99 8.60 -7.94
C ALA A 480 -13.26 8.21 -7.18
N VAL A 481 -14.39 8.14 -7.86
CA VAL A 481 -15.66 7.65 -7.28
C VAL A 481 -15.53 6.20 -6.84
N ALA A 482 -14.97 5.32 -7.68
CA ALA A 482 -14.72 3.92 -7.35
C ALA A 482 -13.72 3.75 -6.18
N ASN A 483 -12.70 4.60 -6.11
CA ASN A 483 -11.74 4.61 -5.01
C ASN A 483 -12.37 5.03 -3.68
N ALA A 484 -13.39 5.91 -3.67
CA ALA A 484 -14.14 6.24 -2.47
C ALA A 484 -15.01 5.06 -1.99
N VAL A 485 -15.60 4.30 -2.91
CA VAL A 485 -16.28 3.02 -2.60
C VAL A 485 -15.29 2.05 -1.98
N ARG A 486 -14.12 1.86 -2.63
CA ARG A 486 -13.07 0.96 -2.15
C ARG A 486 -12.57 1.33 -0.75
N PHE A 487 -12.41 2.63 -0.48
CA PHE A 487 -12.06 3.09 0.88
C PHE A 487 -13.08 2.63 1.91
N SER A 488 -14.38 2.77 1.64
CA SER A 488 -15.44 2.33 2.56
C SER A 488 -15.40 0.82 2.80
N GLU A 489 -15.22 0.02 1.75
CA GLU A 489 -15.08 -1.45 1.85
C GLU A 489 -13.85 -1.86 2.68
N LEU A 490 -12.71 -1.18 2.49
CA LEU A 490 -11.51 -1.41 3.29
C LEU A 490 -11.70 -0.99 4.74
N ALA A 491 -12.33 0.16 4.99
CA ALA A 491 -12.62 0.64 6.34
C ALA A 491 -13.55 -0.32 7.10
N ASP A 492 -14.58 -0.86 6.45
CA ASP A 492 -15.47 -1.86 7.03
C ASP A 492 -14.74 -3.18 7.33
N THR A 493 -13.77 -3.57 6.51
CA THR A 493 -12.91 -4.72 6.75
C THR A 493 -12.02 -4.48 7.97
N LEU A 494 -11.35 -3.33 8.04
CA LEU A 494 -10.47 -2.98 9.16
C LEU A 494 -11.23 -2.83 10.49
N ALA A 495 -12.49 -2.37 10.45
CA ALA A 495 -13.31 -2.24 11.64
C ALA A 495 -13.59 -3.60 12.33
N ARG A 496 -13.53 -4.70 11.58
CA ARG A 496 -13.72 -6.07 12.08
C ARG A 496 -12.42 -6.72 12.55
N GLN A 497 -11.26 -6.14 12.22
CA GLN A 497 -9.95 -6.69 12.56
C GLN A 497 -9.45 -6.19 13.91
N THR A 498 -8.71 -7.04 14.60
CA THR A 498 -7.97 -6.66 15.81
C THR A 498 -6.70 -5.87 15.44
N ASP A 499 -6.19 -5.09 16.38
CA ASP A 499 -4.94 -4.34 16.17
C ASP A 499 -3.76 -5.26 15.80
N GLY A 500 -3.70 -6.47 16.38
CA GLY A 500 -2.66 -7.47 16.09
C GLY A 500 -2.71 -8.00 14.65
N GLU A 501 -3.87 -8.00 14.02
CA GLU A 501 -4.02 -8.39 12.61
C GLU A 501 -3.58 -7.28 11.63
N ILE A 502 -3.63 -6.02 12.05
CA ILE A 502 -3.23 -4.86 11.24
C ILE A 502 -1.75 -4.54 11.42
N LEU A 503 -1.28 -4.53 12.67
CA LEU A 503 0.11 -4.19 13.01
C LEU A 503 1.10 -5.20 12.42
N LEU A 504 2.23 -4.70 11.94
CA LEU A 504 3.38 -5.51 11.57
C LEU A 504 4.41 -5.50 12.69
N PRO A 505 4.97 -6.66 13.06
CA PRO A 505 6.11 -6.70 13.96
C PRO A 505 7.35 -6.08 13.29
N LYS A 506 8.30 -5.63 14.11
CA LYS A 506 9.57 -5.16 13.59
C LYS A 506 10.44 -6.36 13.22
N HIS A 507 10.75 -6.50 11.93
CA HIS A 507 11.57 -7.58 11.41
C HIS A 507 13.04 -7.16 11.32
N SER A 508 13.95 -8.08 11.65
CA SER A 508 15.38 -7.95 11.38
C SER A 508 15.74 -8.67 10.08
N SER A 509 16.68 -8.13 9.33
CA SER A 509 17.23 -8.82 8.17
C SER A 509 18.00 -10.08 8.60
N ILE A 510 17.83 -11.19 7.88
CA ILE A 510 18.62 -12.41 8.05
C ILE A 510 19.73 -12.39 7.03
N ALA A 511 20.98 -12.39 7.48
CA ALA A 511 22.17 -12.33 6.62
C ALA A 511 22.55 -13.69 6.01
N SER A 512 21.86 -14.81 6.33
CA SER A 512 22.19 -16.15 5.89
C SER A 512 21.42 -16.56 4.64
N ALA A 513 22.11 -17.19 3.68
CA ALA A 513 21.47 -17.78 2.49
C ALA A 513 20.60 -19.00 2.79
N GLY A 514 20.69 -19.58 3.98
CA GLY A 514 19.96 -20.76 4.41
C GLY A 514 20.36 -22.07 3.70
N VAL A 515 19.82 -23.15 4.19
CA VAL A 515 20.00 -24.51 3.66
C VAL A 515 18.69 -24.98 3.05
N ALA A 516 18.73 -25.47 1.82
CA ALA A 516 17.59 -26.12 1.19
C ALA A 516 17.41 -27.52 1.80
N LEU A 517 16.17 -27.85 2.18
CA LEU A 517 15.77 -29.20 2.56
C LEU A 517 15.46 -30.01 1.30
N ASP A 518 15.68 -31.32 1.35
CA ASP A 518 15.08 -32.16 0.33
C ASP A 518 13.57 -32.34 0.57
N GLU A 519 12.86 -32.91 -0.40
CA GLU A 519 11.39 -32.96 -0.34
C GLU A 519 10.89 -33.85 0.83
N ALA A 520 11.60 -34.90 1.20
CA ALA A 520 11.19 -35.79 2.31
C ALA A 520 11.28 -35.04 3.66
N ASP A 521 12.34 -34.27 3.88
CA ASP A 521 12.53 -33.45 5.08
C ASP A 521 11.57 -32.25 5.10
N ALA A 522 11.34 -31.59 3.96
CA ALA A 522 10.33 -30.53 3.84
C ALA A 522 8.93 -31.05 4.18
N LYS A 523 8.53 -32.21 3.69
CA LYS A 523 7.25 -32.87 4.02
C LYS A 523 7.15 -33.33 5.47
N ALA A 524 8.26 -33.70 6.08
CA ALA A 524 8.29 -34.04 7.50
C ALA A 524 7.96 -32.79 8.36
N GLU A 525 8.54 -31.65 8.07
CA GLU A 525 8.20 -30.36 8.72
C GLU A 525 6.71 -29.97 8.50
N LEU A 526 6.18 -30.12 7.27
CA LEU A 526 4.77 -29.87 6.98
C LEU A 526 3.85 -30.81 7.77
N ARG A 527 4.17 -32.10 7.83
CA ARG A 527 3.40 -33.10 8.59
C ARG A 527 3.41 -32.82 10.09
N ALA A 528 4.56 -32.43 10.64
CA ALA A 528 4.69 -32.02 12.04
C ALA A 528 3.83 -30.78 12.36
N SER A 529 3.60 -29.91 11.38
CA SER A 529 2.75 -28.73 11.48
C SER A 529 1.25 -29.02 11.23
N GLY A 530 0.88 -30.32 11.06
CA GLY A 530 -0.50 -30.73 10.87
C GLY A 530 -1.03 -30.54 9.44
N ILE A 531 -0.15 -30.36 8.46
CA ILE A 531 -0.50 -30.31 7.03
C ILE A 531 -0.46 -31.74 6.49
N THR A 532 -1.49 -32.13 5.77
CA THR A 532 -1.57 -33.49 5.18
C THR A 532 -0.62 -33.60 3.99
N VAL A 533 0.21 -34.61 3.98
CA VAL A 533 1.09 -35.00 2.88
C VAL A 533 0.81 -36.43 2.49
N PRO A 534 1.13 -36.87 1.27
CA PRO A 534 0.94 -38.26 0.86
C PRO A 534 1.67 -39.23 1.80
N ARG A 535 1.16 -40.46 1.92
CA ARG A 535 1.93 -41.55 2.52
C ARG A 535 3.07 -41.87 1.57
N GLY A 536 4.29 -41.92 2.08
CA GLY A 536 5.47 -42.16 1.28
C GLY A 536 6.59 -42.82 2.10
N ILE A 537 7.50 -43.44 1.39
CA ILE A 537 8.70 -44.08 1.92
C ILE A 537 9.92 -43.60 1.13
N VAL A 538 11.06 -43.54 1.80
CA VAL A 538 12.34 -43.24 1.16
C VAL A 538 13.07 -44.52 0.88
N VAL A 539 13.42 -44.77 -0.39
CA VAL A 539 14.14 -45.97 -0.85
C VAL A 539 15.48 -45.59 -1.46
N THR A 540 16.43 -46.51 -1.45
CA THR A 540 17.70 -46.40 -2.17
C THR A 540 17.77 -47.50 -3.23
N VAL A 541 18.70 -47.40 -4.19
CA VAL A 541 18.92 -48.40 -5.24
C VAL A 541 19.23 -49.80 -4.71
N GLU A 542 19.56 -49.92 -3.41
CA GLU A 542 19.96 -51.18 -2.77
C GLU A 542 18.83 -51.85 -1.96
N ARG A 543 17.71 -51.13 -1.64
CA ARG A 543 16.62 -51.63 -0.78
C ARG A 543 15.28 -51.65 -1.51
N THR A 544 14.80 -52.88 -1.84
CA THR A 544 13.60 -53.12 -2.64
C THR A 544 12.39 -53.63 -1.85
N ASP A 545 12.60 -54.17 -0.67
CA ASP A 545 11.59 -54.84 0.15
C ASP A 545 10.53 -53.91 0.75
N GLN A 546 10.81 -52.62 0.86
CA GLN A 546 9.92 -51.64 1.46
C GLN A 546 8.74 -51.24 0.55
N LEU A 547 8.80 -51.49 -0.77
CA LEU A 547 7.71 -51.13 -1.73
C LEU A 547 6.42 -51.94 -1.51
N ALA A 548 6.47 -53.02 -0.74
CA ALA A 548 5.29 -53.82 -0.38
C ALA A 548 4.34 -53.08 0.62
N GLU A 549 4.81 -52.04 1.29
CA GLU A 549 4.05 -51.32 2.31
C GLU A 549 3.23 -50.12 1.77
N ILE A 550 3.32 -49.82 0.45
CA ILE A 550 2.68 -48.63 -0.16
C ILE A 550 1.60 -49.03 -1.16
N ASN A 551 0.51 -48.25 -1.23
CA ASN A 551 -0.57 -48.49 -2.19
C ASN A 551 -0.27 -47.87 -3.53
N PHE A 552 -0.49 -48.63 -4.61
CA PHE A 552 -0.32 -48.16 -5.98
C PHE A 552 -1.63 -47.55 -6.55
N PRO A 553 -1.55 -46.65 -7.52
CA PRO A 553 -0.35 -46.14 -8.17
C PRO A 553 0.44 -45.14 -7.28
N VAL A 554 1.74 -44.98 -7.56
CA VAL A 554 2.66 -44.11 -6.83
C VAL A 554 3.34 -43.10 -7.72
N ALA A 555 3.87 -42.04 -7.09
CA ALA A 555 4.87 -41.13 -7.66
C ALA A 555 6.26 -41.54 -7.15
N VAL A 556 7.25 -41.56 -8.02
CA VAL A 556 8.66 -41.77 -7.69
C VAL A 556 9.43 -40.50 -7.95
N LYS A 557 10.14 -39.98 -6.94
CA LYS A 557 10.82 -38.67 -7.01
C LYS A 557 12.25 -38.81 -6.47
N ALA A 558 13.22 -38.27 -7.17
CA ALA A 558 14.60 -38.20 -6.69
C ALA A 558 14.75 -37.17 -5.56
N LEU A 559 15.50 -37.57 -4.49
CA LEU A 559 15.76 -36.71 -3.33
C LEU A 559 17.16 -36.10 -3.41
N SER A 560 17.24 -34.81 -3.56
CA SER A 560 18.44 -34.00 -3.42
C SER A 560 18.09 -32.55 -3.05
N ALA A 561 18.81 -31.98 -2.12
CA ALA A 561 18.63 -30.58 -1.69
C ALA A 561 18.86 -29.54 -2.81
N GLY A 562 19.55 -29.90 -3.88
CA GLY A 562 19.82 -29.03 -5.04
C GLY A 562 18.85 -29.17 -6.21
N LEU A 563 17.78 -29.98 -6.08
CA LEU A 563 16.91 -30.36 -7.19
C LEU A 563 15.59 -29.56 -7.16
N ALA A 564 15.58 -28.35 -7.74
CA ALA A 564 14.40 -27.49 -7.72
C ALA A 564 13.38 -27.83 -8.82
N HIS A 565 13.81 -28.12 -10.06
CA HIS A 565 12.94 -28.42 -11.22
C HIS A 565 13.02 -29.90 -11.64
N LYS A 566 12.47 -30.76 -10.79
CA LYS A 566 12.57 -32.24 -10.92
C LYS A 566 12.04 -32.77 -12.24
N SER A 567 10.93 -32.21 -12.74
CA SER A 567 10.28 -32.65 -13.99
C SER A 567 11.13 -32.40 -15.22
N GLU A 568 11.87 -31.28 -15.30
CA GLU A 568 12.70 -30.91 -16.45
C GLU A 568 13.89 -31.85 -16.63
N VAL A 569 14.48 -32.28 -15.51
CA VAL A 569 15.63 -33.21 -15.54
C VAL A 569 15.21 -34.68 -15.53
N GLY A 570 13.90 -34.95 -15.51
CA GLY A 570 13.34 -36.31 -15.47
C GLY A 570 13.59 -37.04 -14.12
N ALA A 571 13.53 -36.27 -13.04
CA ALA A 571 13.70 -36.77 -11.68
C ALA A 571 12.36 -37.10 -10.98
N VAL A 572 11.26 -37.18 -11.76
CA VAL A 572 9.91 -37.55 -11.31
C VAL A 572 9.30 -38.56 -12.29
N ALA A 573 8.66 -39.61 -11.79
CA ALA A 573 7.75 -40.48 -12.54
C ALA A 573 6.42 -40.57 -11.81
N LEU A 574 5.33 -40.33 -12.52
CA LEU A 574 3.96 -40.33 -12.00
C LEU A 574 3.20 -41.53 -12.52
N GLN A 575 2.09 -41.90 -11.84
CA GLN A 575 1.18 -42.98 -12.22
C GLN A 575 1.90 -44.33 -12.38
N VAL A 576 2.84 -44.64 -11.49
CA VAL A 576 3.56 -45.90 -11.49
C VAL A 576 2.70 -46.95 -10.82
N GLU A 577 2.24 -47.95 -11.58
CA GLU A 577 1.15 -48.87 -11.22
C GLU A 577 1.62 -50.08 -10.37
N THR A 578 2.91 -50.44 -10.38
CA THR A 578 3.43 -51.63 -9.73
C THR A 578 4.77 -51.39 -9.04
N ALA A 579 5.12 -52.25 -8.08
CA ALA A 579 6.40 -52.23 -7.39
C ALA A 579 7.59 -52.41 -8.35
N ASP A 580 7.46 -53.31 -9.33
CA ASP A 580 8.51 -53.54 -10.32
C ASP A 580 8.73 -52.31 -11.21
N ALA A 581 7.64 -51.62 -11.64
CA ALA A 581 7.73 -50.39 -12.42
C ALA A 581 8.32 -49.25 -11.59
N ALA A 582 8.01 -49.15 -10.29
CA ALA A 582 8.61 -48.19 -9.38
C ALA A 582 10.11 -48.42 -9.24
N TRP A 583 10.51 -49.65 -9.13
CA TRP A 583 11.91 -50.03 -9.07
C TRP A 583 12.68 -49.73 -10.37
N GLN A 584 12.07 -50.01 -11.51
CA GLN A 584 12.65 -49.66 -12.80
C GLN A 584 12.81 -48.13 -12.93
N SER A 585 11.82 -47.36 -12.45
CA SER A 585 11.89 -45.91 -12.41
C SER A 585 13.02 -45.38 -11.54
N VAL A 586 13.19 -45.93 -10.34
CA VAL A 586 14.30 -45.60 -9.42
C VAL A 586 15.67 -45.83 -10.10
N ASN A 587 15.87 -46.99 -10.73
CA ASN A 587 17.13 -47.32 -11.37
C ASN A 587 17.41 -46.43 -12.61
N ALA A 588 16.37 -46.19 -13.41
CA ALA A 588 16.48 -45.35 -14.61
C ALA A 588 16.83 -43.90 -14.24
N MET A 589 16.17 -43.35 -13.20
CA MET A 589 16.46 -42.00 -12.68
C MET A 589 17.87 -41.91 -12.09
N ALA A 590 18.28 -42.91 -11.27
CA ALA A 590 19.60 -42.94 -10.68
C ALA A 590 20.70 -42.90 -11.74
N LYS A 591 20.55 -43.71 -12.81
CA LYS A 591 21.47 -43.74 -13.94
C LYS A 591 21.48 -42.37 -14.67
N LYS A 592 20.29 -41.87 -15.05
CA LYS A 592 20.15 -40.61 -15.79
C LYS A 592 20.79 -39.45 -15.02
N LEU A 593 20.47 -39.29 -13.74
CA LEU A 593 21.01 -38.20 -12.91
C LEU A 593 22.50 -38.28 -12.70
N LYS A 594 23.04 -39.50 -12.56
CA LYS A 594 24.49 -39.73 -12.48
C LYS A 594 25.22 -39.31 -13.76
N ASP A 595 24.59 -39.54 -14.93
CA ASP A 595 25.17 -39.21 -16.25
C ASP A 595 25.02 -37.72 -16.60
N SER A 596 23.88 -37.08 -16.21
CA SER A 596 23.57 -35.70 -16.60
C SER A 596 23.97 -34.62 -15.57
N SER A 597 24.10 -34.99 -14.29
CA SER A 597 24.34 -34.05 -13.18
C SER A 597 25.17 -34.75 -12.09
N PRO A 598 26.44 -35.10 -12.38
CA PRO A 598 27.31 -35.85 -11.48
C PRO A 598 27.62 -35.14 -10.16
N GLU A 599 27.44 -33.79 -10.11
CA GLU A 599 27.60 -32.94 -8.92
C GLU A 599 26.42 -33.08 -7.93
N LEU A 600 25.30 -33.66 -8.35
CA LEU A 600 24.10 -33.79 -7.53
C LEU A 600 24.29 -34.84 -6.45
N CYS A 601 24.19 -34.42 -5.18
CA CYS A 601 24.25 -35.35 -4.06
C CYS A 601 22.88 -36.02 -3.89
N LEU A 602 22.69 -37.21 -4.48
CA LEU A 602 21.44 -37.95 -4.40
C LEU A 602 21.37 -38.71 -3.08
N ARG A 603 20.38 -38.42 -2.22
CA ARG A 603 20.13 -39.10 -0.96
C ARG A 603 19.34 -40.40 -1.13
N GLY A 604 18.48 -40.48 -2.15
CA GLY A 604 17.59 -41.61 -2.42
C GLY A 604 16.40 -41.20 -3.27
N PHE A 605 15.30 -41.93 -3.16
CA PHE A 605 14.07 -41.67 -3.89
C PHE A 605 12.88 -41.72 -2.94
N LEU A 606 12.00 -40.75 -3.04
CA LEU A 606 10.71 -40.70 -2.35
C LEU A 606 9.67 -41.41 -3.23
N VAL A 607 9.07 -42.47 -2.72
CA VAL A 607 7.96 -43.18 -3.37
C VAL A 607 6.70 -42.87 -2.58
N GLU A 608 5.70 -42.26 -3.22
CA GLU A 608 4.51 -41.74 -2.57
C GLU A 608 3.22 -42.20 -3.25
N GLU A 609 2.18 -42.47 -2.46
CA GLU A 609 0.85 -42.78 -2.97
C GLU A 609 0.30 -41.58 -3.78
N MET A 610 -0.27 -41.89 -4.96
CA MET A 610 -0.92 -40.88 -5.77
C MET A 610 -2.20 -40.37 -5.10
N VAL A 611 -2.40 -39.04 -5.11
CA VAL A 611 -3.62 -38.43 -4.58
C VAL A 611 -4.74 -38.60 -5.59
N LYS A 612 -5.85 -39.20 -5.15
CA LYS A 612 -7.07 -39.38 -5.93
C LYS A 612 -8.06 -38.26 -5.62
N ASP A 613 -9.07 -38.10 -6.50
CA ASP A 613 -10.18 -37.15 -6.29
C ASP A 613 -9.74 -35.67 -6.27
N ALA A 614 -8.69 -35.33 -7.01
CA ALA A 614 -8.26 -33.96 -7.20
C ALA A 614 -9.31 -33.15 -7.97
N VAL A 615 -9.76 -32.03 -7.38
CA VAL A 615 -10.66 -31.05 -8.02
C VAL A 615 -9.84 -29.94 -8.67
N GLY A 616 -8.72 -29.59 -8.08
CA GLY A 616 -7.80 -28.59 -8.60
C GLY A 616 -6.56 -28.48 -7.74
N GLU A 617 -5.64 -27.66 -8.19
CA GLU A 617 -4.29 -27.48 -7.66
C GLU A 617 -4.05 -26.03 -7.26
N LEU A 618 -3.49 -25.82 -6.08
CA LEU A 618 -3.07 -24.52 -5.59
C LEU A 618 -1.55 -24.48 -5.45
N LEU A 619 -0.98 -23.32 -5.76
CA LEU A 619 0.37 -22.93 -5.35
C LEU A 619 0.26 -22.14 -4.06
N VAL A 620 1.01 -22.52 -3.04
CA VAL A 620 1.05 -21.84 -1.76
C VAL A 620 2.52 -21.62 -1.36
N GLY A 621 2.98 -20.37 -1.44
CA GLY A 621 4.36 -20.02 -1.15
C GLY A 621 4.46 -19.01 0.00
N VAL A 622 5.45 -19.16 0.86
CA VAL A 622 5.84 -18.14 1.84
C VAL A 622 7.31 -17.78 1.62
N ARG A 623 7.60 -16.51 1.52
CA ARG A 623 8.98 -16.04 1.43
C ARG A 623 9.23 -14.84 2.34
N ARG A 624 10.47 -14.71 2.76
CA ARG A 624 10.92 -13.53 3.49
C ARG A 624 11.11 -12.37 2.52
N VAL A 625 10.62 -11.21 2.93
CA VAL A 625 10.82 -9.92 2.23
C VAL A 625 11.50 -8.97 3.20
N ASP A 626 12.60 -8.37 2.74
CA ASP A 626 13.39 -7.48 3.60
C ASP A 626 12.51 -6.41 4.25
N ARG A 627 12.67 -6.23 5.56
CA ARG A 627 11.92 -5.30 6.43
C ARG A 627 10.40 -5.53 6.52
N LEU A 628 9.78 -6.22 5.56
CA LEU A 628 8.33 -6.48 5.53
C LEU A 628 7.94 -7.81 6.19
N GLY A 629 8.93 -8.65 6.53
CA GLY A 629 8.69 -9.94 7.17
C GLY A 629 8.36 -11.04 6.19
N LEU A 630 7.35 -11.84 6.47
CA LEU A 630 6.94 -12.98 5.64
C LEU A 630 5.73 -12.62 4.77
N ALA A 631 5.81 -12.94 3.49
CA ALA A 631 4.72 -12.79 2.53
C ALA A 631 4.22 -14.18 2.09
N LEU A 632 2.93 -14.43 2.27
CA LEU A 632 2.22 -15.61 1.80
C LEU A 632 1.62 -15.30 0.43
N THR A 633 1.95 -16.10 -0.58
CA THR A 633 1.36 -16.07 -1.91
C THR A 633 0.49 -17.29 -2.10
N ILE A 634 -0.73 -17.11 -2.53
CA ILE A 634 -1.70 -18.13 -2.90
C ILE A 634 -1.98 -17.99 -4.39
N GLY A 635 -1.92 -19.06 -5.15
CA GLY A 635 -2.16 -19.02 -6.58
C GLY A 635 -2.75 -20.32 -7.10
N ILE A 636 -3.12 -20.31 -8.39
CA ILE A 636 -3.44 -21.55 -9.10
C ILE A 636 -2.15 -22.32 -9.30
N GLY A 637 -2.15 -23.58 -8.91
CA GLY A 637 -1.00 -24.49 -8.98
C GLY A 637 -0.95 -25.28 -10.30
N GLY A 638 -0.02 -26.23 -10.35
CA GLY A 638 0.21 -27.09 -11.51
C GLY A 638 1.24 -26.54 -12.48
N THR A 639 1.41 -27.25 -13.60
CA THR A 639 2.43 -26.95 -14.62
C THR A 639 2.24 -25.60 -15.34
N GLU A 640 1.02 -25.06 -15.31
CA GLU A 640 0.65 -23.80 -15.98
C GLU A 640 0.66 -22.59 -15.07
N ALA A 641 1.03 -22.76 -13.78
CA ALA A 641 0.99 -21.71 -12.78
C ALA A 641 1.78 -20.46 -13.19
N GLU A 642 2.96 -20.64 -13.77
CA GLU A 642 3.82 -19.53 -14.22
C GLU A 642 3.24 -18.73 -15.39
N LEU A 643 2.45 -19.38 -16.26
CA LEU A 643 1.78 -18.75 -17.40
C LEU A 643 0.54 -17.98 -16.96
N LEU A 644 -0.27 -18.58 -16.09
CA LEU A 644 -1.55 -18.02 -15.64
C LEU A 644 -1.35 -16.81 -14.73
N ARG A 645 -0.34 -16.82 -13.86
CA ARG A 645 -0.03 -15.77 -12.88
C ARG A 645 -1.25 -15.29 -12.10
N ASP A 646 -2.17 -16.20 -11.82
CA ASP A 646 -3.37 -15.94 -11.04
C ASP A 646 -3.02 -16.15 -9.56
N THR A 647 -2.55 -15.09 -8.92
CA THR A 647 -2.01 -15.13 -7.56
C THR A 647 -2.52 -13.98 -6.71
N ALA A 648 -2.65 -14.20 -5.41
CA ALA A 648 -2.90 -13.20 -4.39
C ALA A 648 -1.86 -13.30 -3.28
N THR A 649 -1.44 -12.16 -2.73
CA THR A 649 -0.42 -12.10 -1.67
C THR A 649 -0.96 -11.40 -0.44
N VAL A 650 -0.65 -11.95 0.74
CA VAL A 650 -0.92 -11.37 2.05
C VAL A 650 0.33 -11.39 2.92
N LEU A 651 0.48 -10.39 3.79
CA LEU A 651 1.59 -10.35 4.76
C LEU A 651 1.24 -11.16 6.00
N LEU A 652 2.22 -11.86 6.55
CA LEU A 652 2.07 -12.58 7.82
C LEU A 652 2.43 -11.68 9.03
N PRO A 653 1.79 -11.91 10.17
CA PRO A 653 0.70 -12.85 10.43
C PRO A 653 -0.59 -12.45 9.71
N ALA A 654 -1.37 -13.40 9.22
CA ALA A 654 -2.62 -13.16 8.52
C ALA A 654 -3.77 -13.91 9.21
N SER A 655 -4.95 -13.29 9.25
CA SER A 655 -6.16 -13.95 9.73
C SER A 655 -6.67 -14.99 8.74
N ARG A 656 -7.52 -15.91 9.23
CA ARG A 656 -8.22 -16.88 8.38
C ARG A 656 -9.02 -16.18 7.28
N ASP A 657 -9.69 -15.08 7.62
CA ASP A 657 -10.52 -14.32 6.68
C ASP A 657 -9.66 -13.67 5.59
N ALA A 658 -8.49 -13.12 5.93
CA ALA A 658 -7.57 -12.54 4.95
C ALA A 658 -7.05 -13.62 3.96
N ILE A 659 -6.77 -14.83 4.45
CA ILE A 659 -6.39 -15.97 3.61
C ILE A 659 -7.55 -16.40 2.71
N ALA A 660 -8.76 -16.50 3.27
CA ALA A 660 -9.96 -16.86 2.52
C ALA A 660 -10.29 -15.85 1.42
N ASP A 661 -10.18 -14.55 1.72
CA ASP A 661 -10.40 -13.48 0.75
C ASP A 661 -9.33 -13.49 -0.36
N ALA A 662 -8.08 -13.76 -0.01
CA ALA A 662 -7.01 -13.92 -0.99
C ALA A 662 -7.29 -15.10 -1.94
N LEU A 663 -7.69 -16.26 -1.40
CA LEU A 663 -8.07 -17.42 -2.22
C LEU A 663 -9.28 -17.13 -3.12
N ARG A 664 -10.33 -16.50 -2.58
CA ARG A 664 -11.54 -16.13 -3.33
C ARG A 664 -11.30 -15.08 -4.41
N SER A 665 -10.26 -14.28 -4.28
CA SER A 665 -9.90 -13.23 -5.27
C SER A 665 -9.23 -13.77 -6.54
N LEU A 666 -8.85 -15.06 -6.56
CA LEU A 666 -8.28 -15.70 -7.74
C LEU A 666 -9.33 -15.79 -8.86
N ARG A 667 -8.95 -15.47 -10.08
CA ARG A 667 -9.84 -15.52 -11.25
C ARG A 667 -10.41 -16.92 -11.51
N LEU A 668 -9.61 -17.95 -11.25
CA LEU A 668 -10.00 -19.33 -11.42
C LEU A 668 -10.60 -19.97 -10.16
N PHE A 669 -10.82 -19.20 -9.08
CA PHE A 669 -11.47 -19.69 -7.86
C PHE A 669 -12.81 -20.42 -8.12
N PRO A 670 -13.68 -20.00 -9.09
CA PRO A 670 -14.94 -20.70 -9.39
C PRO A 670 -14.75 -22.18 -9.75
N VAL A 671 -13.58 -22.60 -10.24
CA VAL A 671 -13.26 -24.01 -10.54
C VAL A 671 -13.42 -24.88 -9.29
N PHE A 672 -12.99 -24.40 -8.14
CA PHE A 672 -13.13 -25.08 -6.84
C PHE A 672 -14.56 -25.12 -6.32
N CYS A 673 -15.44 -24.26 -6.85
CA CYS A 673 -16.85 -24.17 -6.46
C CYS A 673 -17.79 -25.04 -7.33
N GLY A 674 -17.28 -25.84 -8.27
CA GLY A 674 -18.08 -26.70 -9.11
C GLY A 674 -18.46 -26.11 -10.46
N TRP A 675 -17.58 -25.31 -11.05
CA TRP A 675 -17.77 -24.69 -12.35
C TRP A 675 -18.18 -25.69 -13.47
N ARG A 676 -19.29 -25.39 -14.17
CA ARG A 676 -19.81 -26.18 -15.30
C ARG A 676 -19.98 -27.68 -15.00
N GLY A 677 -20.45 -28.02 -13.80
CA GLY A 677 -20.72 -29.41 -13.41
C GLY A 677 -19.49 -30.22 -12.95
N ARG A 678 -18.32 -29.58 -12.79
CA ARG A 678 -17.17 -30.21 -12.17
C ARG A 678 -17.46 -30.53 -10.69
N PRO A 679 -16.80 -31.51 -10.09
CA PRO A 679 -16.89 -31.77 -8.65
C PRO A 679 -16.55 -30.50 -7.86
N LYS A 680 -17.23 -30.30 -6.73
CA LYS A 680 -16.96 -29.22 -5.80
C LYS A 680 -15.81 -29.60 -4.86
N GLY A 681 -14.77 -28.81 -4.80
CA GLY A 681 -13.66 -28.96 -3.86
C GLY A 681 -14.01 -28.49 -2.45
N ASP A 682 -13.31 -29.05 -1.46
CA ASP A 682 -13.40 -28.60 -0.09
C ASP A 682 -12.52 -27.36 0.12
N VAL A 683 -13.09 -26.19 -0.15
CA VAL A 683 -12.42 -24.89 -0.03
C VAL A 683 -12.01 -24.60 1.42
N GLU A 684 -12.84 -24.99 2.41
CA GLU A 684 -12.55 -24.76 3.82
C GLU A 684 -11.32 -25.59 4.27
N ALA A 685 -11.22 -26.83 3.79
CA ALA A 685 -10.04 -27.68 4.04
C ALA A 685 -8.76 -27.09 3.39
N ALA A 686 -8.89 -26.45 2.22
CA ALA A 686 -7.77 -25.75 1.59
C ALA A 686 -7.35 -24.53 2.43
N ILE A 687 -8.28 -23.71 2.90
CA ILE A 687 -8.02 -22.56 3.77
C ILE A 687 -7.34 -23.02 5.07
N ASP A 688 -7.80 -24.13 5.68
CA ASP A 688 -7.18 -24.72 6.88
C ASP A 688 -5.72 -25.12 6.65
N ALA A 689 -5.43 -25.75 5.52
CA ALA A 689 -4.07 -26.16 5.17
C ALA A 689 -3.15 -24.94 4.96
N ILE A 690 -3.65 -23.91 4.24
CA ILE A 690 -2.91 -22.66 4.01
C ILE A 690 -2.67 -21.92 5.34
N GLN A 691 -3.66 -21.88 6.23
CA GLN A 691 -3.52 -21.25 7.54
C GLN A 691 -2.46 -21.94 8.41
N LYS A 692 -2.44 -23.28 8.43
CA LYS A 692 -1.40 -24.05 9.13
C LYS A 692 -0.01 -23.77 8.56
N PHE A 693 0.10 -23.65 7.24
CA PHE A 693 1.36 -23.31 6.60
C PHE A 693 1.83 -21.89 6.95
N ALA A 694 0.92 -20.92 6.96
CA ALA A 694 1.19 -19.56 7.40
C ALA A 694 1.61 -19.50 8.88
N GLN A 695 0.97 -20.28 9.76
CA GLN A 695 1.34 -20.41 11.18
C GLN A 695 2.71 -21.05 11.35
N PHE A 696 3.00 -22.13 10.61
CA PHE A 696 4.32 -22.77 10.60
C PHE A 696 5.42 -21.76 10.24
N ALA A 697 5.23 -20.99 9.17
CA ALA A 697 6.18 -19.96 8.75
C ALA A 697 6.36 -18.88 9.83
N SER A 698 5.26 -18.41 10.44
CA SER A 698 5.29 -17.37 11.48
C SER A 698 5.98 -17.85 12.78
N ILE A 699 5.74 -19.08 13.22
CA ILE A 699 6.40 -19.66 14.41
C ILE A 699 7.91 -19.81 14.16
N ASN A 700 8.28 -20.18 12.95
CA ASN A 700 9.67 -20.40 12.54
C ASN A 700 10.32 -19.13 11.95
N GLU A 701 9.73 -17.96 12.11
CA GLU A 701 10.15 -16.73 11.43
C GLU A 701 11.65 -16.47 11.50
N LYS A 702 12.29 -16.69 12.65
CA LYS A 702 13.74 -16.44 12.84
C LYS A 702 14.63 -17.26 11.93
N ARG A 703 14.19 -18.49 11.54
CA ARG A 703 14.94 -19.40 10.67
C ARG A 703 14.35 -19.51 9.26
N PHE A 704 13.19 -18.90 9.00
CA PHE A 704 12.44 -19.08 7.76
C PHE A 704 12.95 -18.15 6.66
N ILE A 705 13.31 -18.70 5.51
CA ILE A 705 13.70 -17.94 4.32
C ILE A 705 12.60 -18.02 3.27
N GLU A 706 12.31 -19.24 2.80
CA GLU A 706 11.25 -19.49 1.83
C GLU A 706 10.76 -20.93 1.93
N ALA A 707 9.50 -21.15 1.62
CA ALA A 707 8.93 -22.46 1.37
C ALA A 707 7.77 -22.34 0.39
N GLU A 708 7.61 -23.36 -0.45
CA GLU A 708 6.55 -23.46 -1.44
C GLU A 708 5.95 -24.85 -1.44
N ILE A 709 4.63 -24.91 -1.53
CA ILE A 709 3.85 -26.12 -1.80
C ILE A 709 3.25 -25.94 -3.20
N ASN A 710 3.66 -26.76 -4.16
CA ASN A 710 3.14 -26.71 -5.53
C ASN A 710 3.17 -28.10 -6.17
N PRO A 711 2.01 -28.80 -6.20
CA PRO A 711 0.69 -28.32 -5.79
C PRO A 711 0.28 -28.70 -4.36
N LEU A 712 -0.59 -27.86 -3.79
CA LEU A 712 -1.53 -28.26 -2.75
C LEU A 712 -2.82 -28.72 -3.43
N ILE A 713 -3.12 -30.01 -3.39
CA ILE A 713 -4.29 -30.59 -4.05
C ILE A 713 -5.55 -30.34 -3.21
N VAL A 714 -6.54 -29.69 -3.83
CA VAL A 714 -7.90 -29.54 -3.29
C VAL A 714 -8.75 -30.73 -3.71
N ARG A 715 -9.37 -31.41 -2.74
CA ARG A 715 -10.13 -32.64 -2.95
C ARG A 715 -11.61 -32.45 -2.65
N GLN A 716 -12.43 -33.41 -3.04
CA GLN A 716 -13.86 -33.40 -2.76
C GLN A 716 -14.11 -33.92 -1.33
N GLY A 717 -14.64 -33.06 -0.44
CA GLY A 717 -15.04 -33.44 0.93
C GLY A 717 -13.94 -34.05 1.79
N GLN A 718 -12.69 -33.75 1.52
CA GLN A 718 -11.51 -34.30 2.20
C GLN A 718 -10.45 -33.23 2.43
N ARG A 719 -9.49 -33.53 3.32
CA ARG A 719 -8.36 -32.63 3.60
C ARG A 719 -7.54 -32.37 2.34
N ALA A 720 -7.12 -31.11 2.16
CA ALA A 720 -6.16 -30.75 1.13
C ALA A 720 -4.80 -31.40 1.39
N VAL A 721 -4.07 -31.78 0.33
CA VAL A 721 -2.83 -32.56 0.42
C VAL A 721 -1.68 -31.85 -0.28
N ALA A 722 -0.58 -31.61 0.43
CA ALA A 722 0.64 -31.06 -0.14
C ALA A 722 1.47 -32.18 -0.79
N VAL A 723 1.53 -32.20 -2.12
CA VAL A 723 2.16 -33.30 -2.87
C VAL A 723 3.56 -32.99 -3.37
N ASP A 724 3.95 -31.73 -3.43
CA ASP A 724 5.35 -31.31 -3.61
C ASP A 724 5.66 -30.14 -2.69
N ALA A 725 6.87 -30.09 -2.16
CA ALA A 725 7.32 -29.04 -1.26
C ALA A 725 8.80 -28.74 -1.45
N VAL A 726 9.11 -27.44 -1.52
CA VAL A 726 10.46 -26.91 -1.47
C VAL A 726 10.56 -26.02 -0.23
N MET A 727 11.66 -26.14 0.53
CA MET A 727 11.83 -25.35 1.75
C MET A 727 13.30 -24.98 1.98
N ARG A 728 13.54 -23.73 2.36
CA ARG A 728 14.85 -23.21 2.74
C ARG A 728 14.77 -22.54 4.11
N LEU A 729 15.59 -23.02 5.04
CA LEU A 729 15.66 -22.53 6.41
C LEU A 729 17.11 -22.18 6.76
N THR A 730 17.35 -21.24 7.70
CA THR A 730 18.68 -21.07 8.28
C THR A 730 18.98 -22.21 9.26
N GLN A 731 20.24 -22.59 9.39
CA GLN A 731 20.67 -23.45 10.48
C GLN A 731 20.50 -22.68 11.81
N THR A 732 19.92 -23.33 12.79
CA THR A 732 19.77 -22.80 14.16
C THR A 732 21.13 -22.62 14.84
#